data_abd74efdbc4c366aadc0c7ebad9d4a61
#
_entry.id   abd74efdbc4c366aadc0c7ebad9d4a61
#
_cell.length_a   1.000
_cell.length_b   1.000
_cell.length_c   1.000
_cell.angle_alpha   90.00
_cell.angle_beta   90.00
_cell.angle_gamma   90.00
#
_symmetry.space_group_name_H-M   'P 1'
#
loop_
_entity.id
_entity.type
_entity.pdbx_description
1 polymer ?
#
loop_
_entity_poly.entity_id
_entity_poly.type
_entity_poly.pdbx_seq_one_letter_code
_entity_poly.pdbx_strand_id
1 'polypeptide(L)'
;MSQDFATPNPALAAGTTHAGFTVERAEPLPELSGCAYVLRHNATGARVMWLACADNNKAFAISFKTPPTNDTGVFHILEHSVLCGSDRFPVKEPFVHLLKSSMQTFLNALTFPDKTMYPVASTNDRDLENLMDIYLDAVLHPAIYRRRRIFEQEGWHYEVATSQPDAPLTLNGVVYNEMKGALSTPEEILINGMMRSLFGQTPYGFVSGGDPEAIPTLTYEEFLRTHERHYQLANSYTILYGDLDIEEKLAFLGTRFDAARPSTASAPNELPYCSPRTCELLSVPMQTTPDNACAGVAYVFAKAGERERVLAADILVDALVGSNEAPLKRAVLESGLGSDVLGYLYDGILQPCLIFELKGAKPGVAKQFEKLVEDTCARLVEQGLGQDNLEASIAQAEFNLREGDFGYPDGVGLAIQAMSGWLYSDDDATSYLRYEDALAHIREEVAAGEFEHLLDEAVCHNDHRCCVEVVPTATSEESAETRRLAEKRATLTDEELAAIAAEAEALHAEQAAPDTPEALATLPHLSLSDIGEGPQDPKTRKVEALVPCYHHLIDAHRIGYAYWYFNLGGVSFEELPYVSVLANLLGKLDTEKHSAYDLDTICEAKLGGLSFFTEVYSTDDDPESARPKFVVGASALSENARWLAELPAEVWGSTRLADTQRIRDILEQRRVGMEQAFVEGGHAAALSRVSSQFLASSVVSEQLGGVDFYRFLCDLLANFDARADALVAKLEDLRRRIFSRGNCEMSFTGDEADLDAFWDAAADLGLSDAAQGAGELVVPKPHARAEAFVVPSNVCYVGEGMAGVPAGTSLNGAWRVASQALSYDYLWNEIRVLGGAYGCGFRCTADSLLQFYSYRDPAVDPTVERFERAAE
;
A
#
# COMPACT_ATOMS: atom_id res chain seq x y z
N MET A 1 30.95 -15.58 -15.64
CA MET A 1 31.52 -14.39 -14.98
C MET A 1 30.31 -13.59 -14.62
N SER A 2 30.10 -13.29 -13.35
CA SER A 2 29.02 -12.35 -12.93
C SER A 2 29.30 -11.03 -13.63
N GLN A 3 28.31 -10.45 -14.25
CA GLN A 3 28.39 -9.11 -14.84
C GLN A 3 28.65 -8.10 -13.71
N ASP A 4 29.62 -7.23 -13.89
CA ASP A 4 29.86 -6.13 -12.95
C ASP A 4 28.92 -4.98 -13.34
N PHE A 5 27.91 -4.72 -12.52
CA PHE A 5 26.95 -3.65 -12.73
C PHE A 5 27.36 -2.33 -12.08
N ALA A 6 28.33 -2.34 -11.16
CA ALA A 6 28.75 -1.14 -10.42
C ALA A 6 29.55 -0.15 -11.27
N THR A 7 30.11 -0.59 -12.40
CA THR A 7 30.90 0.23 -13.31
C THR A 7 30.17 0.39 -14.64
N PRO A 8 29.98 1.63 -15.16
CA PRO A 8 29.34 1.84 -16.45
C PRO A 8 30.01 1.07 -17.58
N ASN A 9 29.21 0.33 -18.37
CA ASN A 9 29.71 -0.42 -19.52
C ASN A 9 30.21 0.55 -20.60
N PRO A 10 31.50 0.50 -21.00
CA PRO A 10 32.04 1.37 -22.04
C PRO A 10 31.33 1.27 -23.39
N ALA A 11 30.71 0.13 -23.70
CA ALA A 11 29.93 -0.02 -24.92
C ALA A 11 28.67 0.84 -24.93
N LEU A 12 28.11 1.15 -23.76
CA LEU A 12 26.94 2.01 -23.54
C LEU A 12 27.32 3.43 -23.10
N ALA A 13 28.47 3.92 -23.51
CA ALA A 13 28.90 5.28 -23.20
C ALA A 13 27.99 6.33 -23.86
N ALA A 14 27.85 7.50 -23.22
CA ALA A 14 27.04 8.59 -23.75
C ALA A 14 27.46 8.95 -25.21
N GLY A 15 26.47 9.11 -26.08
CA GLY A 15 26.64 9.35 -27.51
C GLY A 15 26.68 8.07 -28.38
N THR A 16 26.74 6.86 -27.80
CA THR A 16 26.65 5.60 -28.56
C THR A 16 25.19 5.34 -28.96
N THR A 17 25.01 4.55 -30.02
CA THR A 17 23.68 4.21 -30.52
C THR A 17 23.50 2.70 -30.60
N HIS A 18 22.39 2.20 -30.04
CA HIS A 18 22.04 0.80 -29.95
C HIS A 18 20.59 0.59 -30.40
N ALA A 19 20.33 -0.26 -31.36
CA ALA A 19 18.99 -0.59 -31.89
C ALA A 19 18.07 0.63 -32.12
N GLY A 20 18.62 1.77 -32.56
CA GLY A 20 17.84 3.00 -32.78
C GLY A 20 17.72 3.94 -31.57
N PHE A 21 18.34 3.60 -30.45
CA PHE A 21 18.41 4.42 -29.24
C PHE A 21 19.80 5.04 -29.08
N THR A 22 19.85 6.32 -28.77
CA THR A 22 21.09 7.02 -28.41
C THR A 22 21.18 7.09 -26.88
N VAL A 23 22.32 6.67 -26.32
CA VAL A 23 22.62 6.83 -24.89
C VAL A 23 22.91 8.30 -24.62
N GLU A 24 22.10 8.95 -23.83
CA GLU A 24 22.27 10.35 -23.42
C GLU A 24 23.17 10.47 -22.17
N ARG A 25 22.98 9.55 -21.21
CA ARG A 25 23.74 9.47 -19.95
C ARG A 25 24.02 8.01 -19.58
N ALA A 26 25.20 7.80 -18.96
CA ALA A 26 25.58 6.53 -18.35
C ALA A 26 26.32 6.88 -17.07
N GLU A 27 25.78 6.58 -15.93
CA GLU A 27 26.28 6.98 -14.64
C GLU A 27 26.19 5.86 -13.60
N PRO A 28 27.17 5.74 -12.68
CA PRO A 28 27.07 4.82 -11.58
C PRO A 28 25.94 5.25 -10.63
N LEU A 29 25.24 4.28 -10.06
CA LEU A 29 24.21 4.44 -9.04
C LEU A 29 24.59 3.56 -7.84
N PRO A 30 25.44 4.07 -6.92
CA PRO A 30 25.93 3.29 -5.78
C PRO A 30 24.82 2.72 -4.90
N GLU A 31 23.74 3.47 -4.70
CA GLU A 31 22.58 3.07 -3.92
C GLU A 31 21.93 1.76 -4.42
N LEU A 32 22.05 1.50 -5.71
CA LEU A 32 21.57 0.27 -6.35
C LEU A 32 22.67 -0.78 -6.53
N SER A 33 23.90 -0.51 -6.12
CA SER A 33 25.09 -1.30 -6.51
C SER A 33 25.17 -1.54 -8.01
N GLY A 34 24.76 -0.54 -8.80
CA GLY A 34 24.54 -0.64 -10.24
C GLY A 34 24.81 0.63 -11.01
N CYS A 35 24.21 0.74 -12.19
CA CYS A 35 24.31 1.90 -13.08
C CYS A 35 22.95 2.30 -13.65
N ALA A 36 22.78 3.59 -13.90
CA ALA A 36 21.66 4.12 -14.67
C ALA A 36 22.11 4.52 -16.09
N TYR A 37 21.38 4.07 -17.08
CA TYR A 37 21.56 4.48 -18.48
C TYR A 37 20.28 5.17 -18.95
N VAL A 38 20.41 6.44 -19.36
CA VAL A 38 19.30 7.21 -19.96
C VAL A 38 19.49 7.25 -21.46
N LEU A 39 18.48 6.81 -22.19
CA LEU A 39 18.51 6.67 -23.64
C LEU A 39 17.30 7.39 -24.27
N ARG A 40 17.45 7.75 -25.54
CA ARG A 40 16.35 8.32 -26.33
C ARG A 40 16.20 7.59 -27.65
N HIS A 41 14.98 7.19 -28.00
CA HIS A 41 14.67 6.60 -29.27
C HIS A 41 14.71 7.64 -30.38
N ASN A 42 15.58 7.46 -31.36
CA ASN A 42 15.90 8.48 -32.37
C ASN A 42 14.71 8.87 -33.26
N ALA A 43 13.83 7.91 -33.58
CA ALA A 43 12.71 8.15 -34.47
C ALA A 43 11.50 8.80 -33.77
N THR A 44 11.21 8.45 -32.53
CA THR A 44 9.99 8.86 -31.85
C THR A 44 10.23 9.86 -30.71
N GLY A 45 11.48 9.98 -30.23
CA GLY A 45 11.81 10.78 -29.07
C GLY A 45 11.41 10.15 -27.73
N ALA A 46 10.99 8.88 -27.72
CA ALA A 46 10.67 8.15 -26.50
C ALA A 46 11.87 8.10 -25.54
N ARG A 47 11.64 8.31 -24.26
CA ARG A 47 12.64 8.24 -23.21
C ARG A 47 12.71 6.82 -22.69
N VAL A 48 13.92 6.32 -22.48
CA VAL A 48 14.16 5.00 -21.87
C VAL A 48 15.23 5.13 -20.81
N MET A 49 15.01 4.51 -19.66
CA MET A 49 16.02 4.36 -18.61
C MET A 49 16.21 2.88 -18.34
N TRP A 50 17.47 2.45 -18.20
CA TRP A 50 17.79 1.14 -17.65
C TRP A 50 18.53 1.30 -16.33
N LEU A 51 17.92 0.77 -15.27
CA LEU A 51 18.51 0.62 -13.96
C LEU A 51 19.16 -0.76 -13.90
N ALA A 52 20.45 -0.80 -14.22
CA ALA A 52 21.24 -2.02 -14.37
C ALA A 52 21.79 -2.48 -13.03
N CYS A 53 21.35 -3.62 -12.54
CA CYS A 53 21.79 -4.24 -11.29
C CYS A 53 21.68 -5.76 -11.34
N ALA A 54 22.19 -6.44 -10.30
CA ALA A 54 22.25 -7.90 -10.23
C ALA A 54 20.91 -8.56 -9.78
N ASP A 55 19.81 -7.85 -9.77
CA ASP A 55 18.51 -8.40 -9.40
C ASP A 55 17.89 -9.21 -10.56
N ASN A 56 17.43 -10.40 -10.24
CA ASN A 56 16.75 -11.29 -11.20
C ASN A 56 15.23 -11.05 -11.26
N ASN A 57 14.64 -10.27 -10.33
CA ASN A 57 13.25 -9.87 -10.39
C ASN A 57 13.10 -8.62 -11.28
N LYS A 58 13.24 -8.85 -12.56
CA LYS A 58 13.31 -7.82 -13.58
C LYS A 58 11.97 -7.09 -13.73
N ALA A 59 12.05 -5.78 -13.98
CA ALA A 59 10.85 -4.97 -14.20
C ALA A 59 10.91 -4.16 -15.49
N PHE A 60 9.74 -3.92 -16.02
CA PHE A 60 9.46 -2.99 -17.11
C PHE A 60 8.30 -2.08 -16.70
N ALA A 61 8.42 -0.80 -16.97
CA ALA A 61 7.32 0.14 -16.83
C ALA A 61 7.29 1.09 -18.02
N ILE A 62 6.12 1.34 -18.60
CA ILE A 62 5.91 2.46 -19.51
C ILE A 62 4.93 3.43 -18.88
N SER A 63 5.29 4.70 -18.87
CA SER A 63 4.52 5.77 -18.24
C SER A 63 4.26 6.88 -19.22
N PHE A 64 3.12 7.56 -19.06
CA PHE A 64 2.78 8.75 -19.84
C PHE A 64 2.47 9.91 -18.91
N LYS A 65 2.86 11.13 -19.30
CA LYS A 65 2.41 12.34 -18.61
C LYS A 65 0.95 12.59 -18.92
N THR A 66 0.10 12.55 -17.90
CA THR A 66 -1.37 12.57 -18.02
C THR A 66 -2.02 13.55 -17.04
N PRO A 67 -1.74 14.87 -17.18
CA PRO A 67 -2.31 15.87 -16.28
C PRO A 67 -3.81 16.05 -16.54
N PRO A 68 -4.68 15.82 -15.54
CA PRO A 68 -6.12 16.02 -15.68
C PRO A 68 -6.47 17.51 -15.87
N THR A 69 -7.55 17.77 -16.58
CA THR A 69 -8.10 19.11 -16.80
C THR A 69 -9.48 19.31 -16.19
N ASN A 70 -10.03 18.27 -15.59
CA ASN A 70 -11.31 18.24 -14.89
C ASN A 70 -11.41 16.96 -14.03
N ASP A 71 -12.52 16.83 -13.32
CA ASP A 71 -12.76 15.71 -12.38
C ASP A 71 -13.40 14.48 -13.03
N THR A 72 -13.37 14.32 -14.37
CA THR A 72 -14.03 13.18 -15.04
C THR A 72 -13.27 11.85 -14.92
N GLY A 73 -12.05 11.85 -14.37
CA GLY A 73 -11.24 10.66 -14.26
C GLY A 73 -10.85 10.02 -15.58
N VAL A 74 -10.77 10.82 -16.65
CA VAL A 74 -10.54 10.29 -18.00
C VAL A 74 -9.28 9.44 -18.13
N PHE A 75 -8.22 9.77 -17.39
CA PHE A 75 -6.97 9.01 -17.40
C PHE A 75 -7.08 7.69 -16.63
N HIS A 76 -7.84 7.64 -15.57
CA HIS A 76 -8.16 6.42 -14.83
C HIS A 76 -9.03 5.48 -15.67
N ILE A 77 -10.06 6.02 -16.31
CA ILE A 77 -10.88 5.24 -17.26
C ILE A 77 -10.04 4.75 -18.46
N LEU A 78 -9.08 5.54 -18.94
CA LEU A 78 -8.13 5.12 -19.97
C LEU A 78 -7.19 4.02 -19.47
N GLU A 79 -6.70 4.13 -18.22
CA GLU A 79 -5.84 3.12 -17.62
C GLU A 79 -6.48 1.73 -17.67
N HIS A 80 -7.73 1.60 -17.21
CA HIS A 80 -8.50 0.36 -17.28
C HIS A 80 -8.76 -0.06 -18.73
N SER A 81 -9.25 0.87 -19.54
CA SER A 81 -9.77 0.59 -20.88
C SER A 81 -8.72 0.12 -21.88
N VAL A 82 -7.48 0.61 -21.80
CA VAL A 82 -6.42 0.20 -22.74
C VAL A 82 -6.04 -1.27 -22.54
N LEU A 83 -6.22 -1.81 -21.32
CA LEU A 83 -5.97 -3.19 -20.99
C LEU A 83 -7.11 -4.15 -21.41
N CYS A 84 -8.21 -3.63 -21.99
CA CYS A 84 -9.35 -4.42 -22.47
C CYS A 84 -9.21 -4.85 -23.93
N GLY A 85 -8.00 -5.21 -24.36
CA GLY A 85 -7.66 -5.71 -25.68
C GLY A 85 -7.01 -4.68 -26.60
N SER A 86 -6.31 -5.19 -27.60
CA SER A 86 -5.48 -4.38 -28.50
C SER A 86 -5.51 -4.90 -29.94
N ASP A 87 -4.75 -4.26 -30.83
CA ASP A 87 -4.69 -4.65 -32.24
C ASP A 87 -4.14 -6.05 -32.46
N ARG A 88 -3.09 -6.41 -31.72
CA ARG A 88 -2.44 -7.72 -31.82
C ARG A 88 -3.06 -8.75 -30.89
N PHE A 89 -3.63 -8.32 -29.77
CA PHE A 89 -4.23 -9.18 -28.75
C PHE A 89 -5.71 -8.81 -28.60
N PRO A 90 -6.59 -9.23 -29.55
CA PRO A 90 -7.99 -8.83 -29.59
C PRO A 90 -8.89 -9.61 -28.63
N VAL A 91 -8.37 -10.10 -27.52
CA VAL A 91 -9.13 -10.67 -26.42
C VAL A 91 -9.79 -9.57 -25.60
N LYS A 92 -10.84 -9.88 -24.85
CA LYS A 92 -11.54 -8.87 -24.06
C LYS A 92 -10.72 -8.37 -22.88
N GLU A 93 -10.08 -9.26 -22.17
CA GLU A 93 -9.34 -9.00 -20.94
C GLU A 93 -7.98 -9.71 -20.95
N PRO A 94 -7.00 -9.23 -21.76
CA PRO A 94 -5.65 -9.79 -21.76
C PRO A 94 -5.02 -9.83 -20.37
N PHE A 95 -5.31 -8.80 -19.55
CA PHE A 95 -4.85 -8.70 -18.17
C PHE A 95 -5.26 -9.93 -17.33
N VAL A 96 -6.54 -10.33 -17.38
CA VAL A 96 -7.04 -11.51 -16.65
C VAL A 96 -6.39 -12.80 -17.15
N HIS A 97 -6.12 -12.89 -18.46
CA HIS A 97 -5.40 -14.04 -19.02
C HIS A 97 -3.95 -14.11 -18.50
N LEU A 98 -3.27 -12.98 -18.38
CA LEU A 98 -1.92 -12.90 -17.80
C LEU A 98 -1.91 -13.30 -16.32
N LEU A 99 -2.87 -12.86 -15.52
CA LEU A 99 -3.01 -13.29 -14.13
C LEU A 99 -3.10 -14.83 -13.99
N LYS A 100 -3.66 -15.52 -14.99
CA LYS A 100 -3.80 -16.98 -14.98
C LYS A 100 -2.59 -17.74 -15.53
N SER A 101 -1.82 -17.16 -16.44
CA SER A 101 -0.85 -17.91 -17.26
C SER A 101 0.58 -17.38 -17.21
N SER A 102 0.82 -16.24 -16.57
CA SER A 102 2.13 -15.63 -16.41
C SER A 102 2.80 -16.06 -15.09
N MET A 103 4.12 -15.94 -15.03
CA MET A 103 4.94 -16.08 -13.82
C MET A 103 5.27 -14.72 -13.20
N GLN A 104 4.46 -13.72 -13.48
CA GLN A 104 4.65 -12.35 -13.01
C GLN A 104 4.80 -12.29 -11.48
N THR A 105 5.69 -11.45 -11.02
CA THR A 105 5.81 -11.05 -9.62
C THR A 105 5.04 -9.76 -9.35
N PHE A 106 4.77 -8.98 -10.41
CA PHE A 106 3.89 -7.81 -10.37
C PHE A 106 3.22 -7.59 -11.73
N LEU A 107 1.93 -7.32 -11.68
CA LEU A 107 1.10 -7.01 -12.85
C LEU A 107 0.00 -6.04 -12.41
N ASN A 108 0.09 -4.78 -12.83
CA ASN A 108 -0.92 -3.76 -12.52
C ASN A 108 -0.79 -2.57 -13.49
N ALA A 109 -1.67 -1.57 -13.30
CA ALA A 109 -1.53 -0.24 -13.83
C ALA A 109 -1.83 0.77 -12.71
N LEU A 110 -1.32 2.00 -12.81
CA LEU A 110 -1.36 2.98 -11.73
C LEU A 110 -1.62 4.37 -12.31
N THR A 111 -2.71 5.00 -11.89
CA THR A 111 -3.01 6.40 -12.20
C THR A 111 -2.63 7.31 -11.04
N PHE A 112 -1.68 8.19 -11.28
CA PHE A 112 -1.23 9.25 -10.37
C PHE A 112 -1.86 10.60 -10.76
N PRO A 113 -1.66 11.66 -9.98
CA PRO A 113 -2.22 12.99 -10.29
C PRO A 113 -1.77 13.60 -11.62
N ASP A 114 -0.64 13.18 -12.18
CA ASP A 114 -0.07 13.77 -13.40
C ASP A 114 0.58 12.77 -14.36
N LYS A 115 0.53 11.48 -14.02
CA LYS A 115 1.08 10.39 -14.84
C LYS A 115 0.24 9.12 -14.71
N THR A 116 0.28 8.29 -15.74
CA THR A 116 -0.27 6.93 -15.72
C THR A 116 0.84 5.95 -16.06
N MET A 117 1.07 4.96 -15.20
CA MET A 117 2.11 3.95 -15.31
C MET A 117 1.55 2.57 -15.56
N TYR A 118 2.27 1.79 -16.35
CA TYR A 118 1.95 0.39 -16.67
C TYR A 118 3.16 -0.49 -16.32
N PRO A 119 3.37 -0.82 -15.04
CA PRO A 119 4.49 -1.62 -14.57
C PRO A 119 4.18 -3.11 -14.58
N VAL A 120 5.17 -3.91 -14.93
CA VAL A 120 5.18 -5.36 -14.82
C VAL A 120 6.54 -5.84 -14.31
N ALA A 121 6.56 -6.96 -13.57
CA ALA A 121 7.79 -7.59 -13.15
C ALA A 121 7.68 -9.12 -13.22
N SER A 122 8.81 -9.76 -13.54
CA SER A 122 8.94 -11.21 -13.56
C SER A 122 10.39 -11.62 -13.36
N THR A 123 10.59 -12.74 -12.65
CA THR A 123 11.90 -13.40 -12.56
C THR A 123 12.24 -14.22 -13.80
N ASN A 124 11.30 -14.38 -14.73
CA ASN A 124 11.46 -15.16 -15.95
C ASN A 124 11.59 -14.22 -17.17
N ASP A 125 12.69 -14.34 -17.93
CA ASP A 125 12.98 -13.45 -19.08
C ASP A 125 11.93 -13.55 -20.19
N ARG A 126 11.46 -14.78 -20.47
CA ARG A 126 10.46 -15.01 -21.50
C ARG A 126 9.11 -14.44 -21.10
N ASP A 127 8.75 -14.59 -19.84
CA ASP A 127 7.53 -14.05 -19.30
C ASP A 127 7.55 -12.51 -19.31
N LEU A 128 8.66 -11.90 -18.87
CA LEU A 128 8.83 -10.45 -18.92
C LEU A 128 8.64 -9.92 -20.35
N GLU A 129 9.22 -10.60 -21.37
CA GLU A 129 9.05 -10.19 -22.77
C GLU A 129 7.59 -10.30 -23.24
N ASN A 130 6.89 -11.36 -22.84
CA ASN A 130 5.47 -11.53 -23.12
C ASN A 130 4.64 -10.41 -22.48
N LEU A 131 4.93 -10.06 -21.23
CA LEU A 131 4.27 -8.96 -20.49
C LEU A 131 4.53 -7.62 -21.17
N MET A 132 5.78 -7.34 -21.52
CA MET A 132 6.17 -6.13 -22.27
C MET A 132 5.42 -6.02 -23.61
N ASP A 133 5.31 -7.13 -24.35
CA ASP A 133 4.65 -7.13 -25.66
C ASP A 133 3.16 -6.81 -25.58
N ILE A 134 2.48 -7.41 -24.60
CA ILE A 134 1.04 -7.17 -24.37
C ILE A 134 0.81 -5.74 -23.89
N TYR A 135 1.58 -5.26 -22.92
CA TYR A 135 1.41 -3.93 -22.36
C TYR A 135 1.72 -2.82 -23.36
N LEU A 136 2.78 -2.97 -24.16
CA LEU A 136 3.10 -2.02 -25.21
C LEU A 136 2.01 -1.94 -26.28
N ASP A 137 1.48 -3.08 -26.75
CA ASP A 137 0.40 -3.07 -27.73
C ASP A 137 -0.90 -2.51 -27.12
N ALA A 138 -1.18 -2.81 -25.86
CA ALA A 138 -2.34 -2.29 -25.13
C ALA A 138 -2.32 -0.75 -25.07
N VAL A 139 -1.23 -0.15 -24.65
CA VAL A 139 -1.16 1.32 -24.47
C VAL A 139 -1.01 2.07 -25.80
N LEU A 140 -0.38 1.49 -26.82
CA LEU A 140 -0.12 2.15 -28.10
C LEU A 140 -1.21 1.88 -29.17
N HIS A 141 -1.87 0.72 -29.10
CA HIS A 141 -2.83 0.25 -30.09
C HIS A 141 -4.09 -0.38 -29.47
N PRO A 142 -4.72 0.29 -28.47
CA PRO A 142 -5.86 -0.28 -27.76
C PRO A 142 -7.09 -0.48 -28.64
N ALA A 143 -7.92 -1.44 -28.28
CA ALA A 143 -9.17 -1.73 -28.97
C ALA A 143 -10.27 -0.65 -28.78
N ILE A 144 -10.06 0.34 -27.92
CA ILE A 144 -11.02 1.39 -27.58
C ILE A 144 -11.56 2.16 -28.78
N TYR A 145 -10.77 2.28 -29.86
CA TYR A 145 -11.18 2.96 -31.10
C TYR A 145 -12.21 2.17 -31.93
N ARG A 146 -12.34 0.88 -31.68
CA ARG A 146 -13.22 -0.02 -32.42
C ARG A 146 -14.36 -0.58 -31.58
N ARG A 147 -14.19 -0.56 -30.25
CA ARG A 147 -15.12 -1.16 -29.29
C ARG A 147 -15.53 -0.12 -28.25
N ARG A 148 -16.58 0.64 -28.58
CA ARG A 148 -17.13 1.66 -27.68
C ARG A 148 -17.55 1.08 -26.32
N ARG A 149 -18.00 -0.17 -26.27
CA ARG A 149 -18.45 -0.84 -25.06
C ARG A 149 -17.37 -1.01 -24.00
N ILE A 150 -16.08 -0.93 -24.37
CA ILE A 150 -14.98 -0.86 -23.38
C ILE A 150 -15.13 0.40 -22.52
N PHE A 151 -15.40 1.54 -23.15
CA PHE A 151 -15.66 2.78 -22.41
C PHE A 151 -16.90 2.70 -21.53
N GLU A 152 -17.97 2.07 -22.01
CA GLU A 152 -19.22 1.88 -21.27
C GLU A 152 -19.03 0.93 -20.09
N GLN A 153 -18.23 -0.12 -20.24
CA GLN A 153 -17.87 -1.06 -19.18
C GLN A 153 -16.97 -0.44 -18.11
N GLU A 154 -15.83 0.11 -18.52
CA GLU A 154 -14.81 0.59 -17.60
C GLU A 154 -15.13 1.98 -17.04
N GLY A 155 -15.72 2.86 -17.83
CA GLY A 155 -16.06 4.20 -17.42
C GLY A 155 -17.41 4.28 -16.72
N TRP A 156 -18.47 4.45 -17.54
CA TRP A 156 -19.84 4.59 -17.04
C TRP A 156 -20.90 4.37 -18.12
N HIS A 157 -22.04 3.89 -17.69
CA HIS A 157 -23.26 3.80 -18.53
C HIS A 157 -24.53 3.86 -17.67
N TYR A 158 -25.66 4.17 -18.30
CA TYR A 158 -26.98 4.06 -17.66
C TYR A 158 -27.52 2.65 -17.77
N GLU A 159 -28.22 2.20 -16.70
CA GLU A 159 -29.01 0.99 -16.70
C GLU A 159 -30.45 1.26 -16.25
N VAL A 160 -31.38 0.49 -16.82
CA VAL A 160 -32.78 0.44 -16.39
C VAL A 160 -33.30 -0.97 -16.59
N ALA A 161 -33.95 -1.53 -15.56
CA ALA A 161 -34.57 -2.85 -15.67
C ALA A 161 -35.84 -2.80 -16.53
N THR A 162 -35.86 -3.54 -17.65
CA THR A 162 -36.99 -3.56 -18.59
C THR A 162 -38.25 -4.30 -18.07
N SER A 163 -38.07 -5.17 -17.08
CA SER A 163 -39.17 -6.00 -16.54
C SER A 163 -40.14 -5.22 -15.65
N GLN A 164 -39.82 -3.98 -15.29
CA GLN A 164 -40.66 -3.15 -14.40
C GLN A 164 -40.84 -1.76 -15.00
N PRO A 165 -42.08 -1.32 -15.30
CA PRO A 165 -42.33 -0.01 -15.91
C PRO A 165 -41.80 1.21 -15.09
N ASP A 166 -41.69 1.04 -13.76
CA ASP A 166 -41.26 2.06 -12.82
C ASP A 166 -39.83 1.79 -12.27
N ALA A 167 -39.05 0.91 -12.93
CA ALA A 167 -37.68 0.65 -12.51
C ALA A 167 -36.83 1.93 -12.45
N PRO A 168 -36.00 2.14 -11.43
CA PRO A 168 -35.14 3.29 -11.35
C PRO A 168 -34.08 3.28 -12.45
N LEU A 169 -33.68 4.45 -12.90
CA LEU A 169 -32.48 4.62 -13.69
C LEU A 169 -31.28 4.52 -12.75
N THR A 170 -30.27 3.76 -13.11
CA THR A 170 -29.02 3.61 -12.36
C THR A 170 -27.82 3.94 -13.21
N LEU A 171 -26.69 4.21 -12.56
CA LEU A 171 -25.38 4.34 -13.19
C LEU A 171 -24.54 3.12 -12.79
N ASN A 172 -23.79 2.61 -13.78
CA ASN A 172 -22.86 1.51 -13.58
C ASN A 172 -21.58 1.76 -14.40
N GLY A 173 -20.49 1.11 -14.03
CA GLY A 173 -19.19 1.19 -14.65
C GLY A 173 -18.09 0.87 -13.63
N VAL A 174 -17.01 0.21 -14.04
CA VAL A 174 -15.97 -0.26 -13.12
C VAL A 174 -15.35 0.91 -12.35
N VAL A 175 -14.79 1.91 -13.06
CA VAL A 175 -14.17 3.09 -12.44
C VAL A 175 -15.21 3.93 -11.68
N TYR A 176 -16.43 4.08 -12.22
CA TYR A 176 -17.49 4.80 -11.53
C TYR A 176 -17.81 4.18 -10.16
N ASN A 177 -17.96 2.86 -10.09
CA ASN A 177 -18.24 2.15 -8.85
C ASN A 177 -17.05 2.17 -7.88
N GLU A 178 -15.83 2.03 -8.42
CA GLU A 178 -14.61 2.12 -7.64
C GLU A 178 -14.48 3.48 -6.95
N MET A 179 -14.67 4.56 -7.69
CA MET A 179 -14.56 5.91 -7.14
C MET A 179 -15.67 6.25 -6.16
N LYS A 180 -16.86 5.68 -6.30
CA LYS A 180 -17.90 5.76 -5.26
C LYS A 180 -17.41 5.10 -3.95
N GLY A 181 -16.71 4.00 -4.05
CA GLY A 181 -16.12 3.32 -2.89
C GLY A 181 -14.93 4.12 -2.32
N ALA A 182 -14.02 4.58 -3.15
CA ALA A 182 -12.84 5.34 -2.72
C ALA A 182 -13.22 6.63 -2.00
N LEU A 183 -14.14 7.43 -2.57
CA LEU A 183 -14.60 8.69 -1.97
C LEU A 183 -15.65 8.49 -0.85
N SER A 184 -15.72 7.30 -0.26
CA SER A 184 -16.59 7.04 0.90
C SER A 184 -15.89 7.22 2.25
N THR A 185 -14.59 7.51 2.27
CA THR A 185 -13.82 7.74 3.50
C THR A 185 -13.65 9.24 3.78
N PRO A 186 -13.69 9.66 5.04
CA PRO A 186 -13.46 11.07 5.42
C PRO A 186 -12.07 11.57 4.99
N GLU A 187 -11.06 10.72 5.07
CA GLU A 187 -9.67 11.01 4.73
C GLU A 187 -9.51 11.39 3.26
N GLU A 188 -10.08 10.61 2.35
CA GLU A 188 -10.04 10.90 0.92
C GLU A 188 -10.74 12.22 0.58
N ILE A 189 -11.88 12.47 1.21
CA ILE A 189 -12.60 13.74 1.06
C ILE A 189 -11.77 14.91 1.59
N LEU A 190 -11.07 14.72 2.71
CA LEU A 190 -10.19 15.72 3.31
C LEU A 190 -9.03 16.05 2.38
N ILE A 191 -8.30 15.03 1.89
CA ILE A 191 -7.16 15.20 0.97
C ILE A 191 -7.60 15.90 -0.32
N ASN A 192 -8.68 15.44 -0.94
CA ASN A 192 -9.20 16.07 -2.16
C ASN A 192 -9.61 17.53 -1.92
N GLY A 193 -10.17 17.83 -0.75
CA GLY A 193 -10.47 19.21 -0.32
C GLY A 193 -9.20 20.05 -0.19
N MET A 194 -8.13 19.50 0.38
CA MET A 194 -6.84 20.18 0.49
C MET A 194 -6.22 20.44 -0.89
N MET A 195 -6.13 19.41 -1.73
CA MET A 195 -5.56 19.54 -3.08
C MET A 195 -6.32 20.57 -3.91
N ARG A 196 -7.65 20.55 -3.88
CA ARG A 196 -8.49 21.56 -4.54
C ARG A 196 -8.25 22.96 -3.99
N SER A 197 -8.06 23.10 -2.69
CA SER A 197 -7.79 24.38 -2.03
C SER A 197 -6.41 24.92 -2.40
N LEU A 198 -5.39 24.07 -2.44
CA LEU A 198 -4.01 24.46 -2.73
C LEU A 198 -3.79 24.72 -4.23
N PHE A 199 -4.34 23.91 -5.11
CA PHE A 199 -3.98 23.90 -6.53
C PHE A 199 -5.07 24.43 -7.47
N GLY A 200 -6.31 24.58 -7.00
CA GLY A 200 -7.41 25.21 -7.76
C GLY A 200 -7.71 24.54 -9.09
N GLN A 201 -7.49 25.26 -10.18
CA GLN A 201 -7.76 24.78 -11.54
C GLN A 201 -6.49 24.24 -12.26
N THR A 202 -5.43 23.96 -11.51
CA THR A 202 -4.28 23.20 -12.05
C THR A 202 -4.57 21.70 -11.98
N PRO A 203 -3.79 20.85 -12.65
CA PRO A 203 -4.00 19.39 -12.65
C PRO A 203 -4.15 18.80 -11.25
N TYR A 204 -3.39 19.28 -10.28
CA TYR A 204 -3.41 18.77 -8.90
C TYR A 204 -4.62 19.20 -8.06
N GLY A 205 -5.45 20.11 -8.57
CA GLY A 205 -6.70 20.51 -7.93
C GLY A 205 -7.90 19.65 -8.37
N PHE A 206 -7.71 18.74 -9.32
CA PHE A 206 -8.73 17.80 -9.78
C PHE A 206 -8.54 16.42 -9.16
N VAL A 207 -9.64 15.67 -9.03
CA VAL A 207 -9.61 14.27 -8.60
C VAL A 207 -9.18 13.41 -9.78
N SER A 208 -7.91 12.99 -9.82
CA SER A 208 -7.34 12.25 -10.95
C SER A 208 -8.04 10.92 -11.21
N GLY A 209 -8.49 10.23 -10.15
CA GLY A 209 -9.28 9.00 -10.24
C GLY A 209 -10.69 9.22 -10.78
N GLY A 210 -11.22 10.44 -10.67
CA GLY A 210 -12.55 10.84 -11.09
C GLY A 210 -13.53 11.02 -9.94
N ASP A 211 -14.31 12.10 -10.01
CA ASP A 211 -15.40 12.35 -9.08
C ASP A 211 -16.68 11.67 -9.62
N PRO A 212 -17.38 10.83 -8.84
CA PRO A 212 -18.64 10.18 -9.29
C PRO A 212 -19.71 11.13 -9.80
N GLU A 213 -19.67 12.40 -9.40
CA GLU A 213 -20.57 13.41 -9.96
C GLU A 213 -20.14 13.92 -11.34
N ALA A 214 -18.83 13.89 -11.63
CA ALA A 214 -18.24 14.37 -12.86
C ALA A 214 -18.03 13.27 -13.90
N ILE A 215 -17.69 12.04 -13.49
CA ILE A 215 -17.48 10.89 -14.40
C ILE A 215 -18.60 10.75 -15.45
N PRO A 216 -19.92 10.85 -15.11
CA PRO A 216 -20.99 10.69 -16.09
C PRO A 216 -21.09 11.85 -17.12
N THR A 217 -20.23 12.83 -17.04
CA THR A 217 -20.15 13.91 -18.03
C THR A 217 -19.11 13.64 -19.13
N LEU A 218 -18.22 12.65 -18.91
CA LEU A 218 -17.21 12.28 -19.90
C LEU A 218 -17.87 11.66 -21.13
N THR A 219 -17.56 12.19 -22.30
CA THR A 219 -18.02 11.62 -23.56
C THR A 219 -16.98 10.67 -24.17
N TYR A 220 -17.46 9.72 -24.96
CA TYR A 220 -16.59 8.78 -25.67
C TYR A 220 -15.60 9.51 -26.62
N GLU A 221 -16.04 10.58 -27.25
CA GLU A 221 -15.21 11.39 -28.14
C GLU A 221 -14.08 12.10 -27.40
N GLU A 222 -14.33 12.62 -26.20
CA GLU A 222 -13.28 13.22 -25.35
C GLU A 222 -12.32 12.17 -24.84
N PHE A 223 -12.83 11.02 -24.40
CA PHE A 223 -12.03 9.87 -23.99
C PHE A 223 -11.04 9.45 -25.10
N LEU A 224 -11.49 9.27 -26.34
CA LEU A 224 -10.61 8.92 -27.47
C LEU A 224 -9.59 10.02 -27.79
N ARG A 225 -10.01 11.29 -27.78
CA ARG A 225 -9.11 12.44 -28.02
C ARG A 225 -8.02 12.54 -26.96
N THR A 226 -8.35 12.20 -25.72
CA THR A 226 -7.38 12.22 -24.61
C THR A 226 -6.32 11.15 -24.79
N HIS A 227 -6.72 9.93 -25.15
CA HIS A 227 -5.75 8.88 -25.50
C HIS A 227 -4.87 9.33 -26.69
N GLU A 228 -5.46 9.81 -27.79
CA GLU A 228 -4.70 10.24 -28.96
C GLU A 228 -3.64 11.31 -28.65
N ARG A 229 -3.91 12.20 -27.68
CA ARG A 229 -3.00 13.27 -27.30
C ARG A 229 -1.89 12.83 -26.37
N HIS A 230 -2.19 11.98 -25.42
CA HIS A 230 -1.28 11.70 -24.29
C HIS A 230 -0.52 10.39 -24.42
N TYR A 231 -1.10 9.37 -25.05
CA TYR A 231 -0.47 8.05 -25.19
C TYR A 231 0.40 7.99 -26.46
N GLN A 232 1.42 8.83 -26.45
CA GLN A 232 2.39 8.94 -27.54
C GLN A 232 3.81 8.71 -27.04
N LEU A 233 4.65 8.08 -27.85
CA LEU A 233 6.02 7.77 -27.49
C LEU A 233 6.86 9.01 -27.15
N ALA A 234 6.63 10.16 -27.79
CA ALA A 234 7.28 11.42 -27.43
C ALA A 234 6.90 11.91 -26.01
N ASN A 235 5.76 11.46 -25.48
CA ASN A 235 5.27 11.75 -24.13
C ASN A 235 5.51 10.60 -23.16
N SER A 236 6.25 9.55 -23.57
CA SER A 236 6.46 8.35 -22.75
C SER A 236 7.79 8.36 -22.00
N TYR A 237 7.79 7.64 -20.89
CA TYR A 237 8.94 7.32 -20.06
C TYR A 237 8.94 5.82 -19.84
N THR A 238 9.95 5.13 -20.36
CA THR A 238 10.10 3.68 -20.24
C THR A 238 11.22 3.38 -19.26
N ILE A 239 10.99 2.53 -18.28
CA ILE A 239 12.00 2.11 -17.31
C ILE A 239 12.15 0.60 -17.40
N LEU A 240 13.39 0.17 -17.54
CA LEU A 240 13.85 -1.21 -17.46
C LEU A 240 14.68 -1.37 -16.19
N TYR A 241 14.55 -2.48 -15.48
CA TYR A 241 15.26 -2.74 -14.23
C TYR A 241 15.77 -4.18 -14.18
N GLY A 242 16.96 -4.36 -13.60
CA GLY A 242 17.54 -5.65 -13.26
C GLY A 242 18.58 -6.15 -14.25
N ASP A 243 18.95 -7.45 -14.09
CA ASP A 243 19.92 -8.17 -14.93
C ASP A 243 19.30 -8.54 -16.27
N LEU A 244 19.32 -7.60 -17.21
CA LEU A 244 18.73 -7.72 -18.54
C LEU A 244 19.81 -7.80 -19.63
N ASP A 245 19.57 -8.60 -20.67
CA ASP A 245 20.25 -8.40 -21.95
C ASP A 245 19.70 -7.13 -22.62
N ILE A 246 20.38 -6.01 -22.35
CA ILE A 246 19.90 -4.69 -22.79
C ILE A 246 19.85 -4.55 -24.31
N GLU A 247 20.77 -5.16 -25.04
CA GLU A 247 20.78 -5.11 -26.50
C GLU A 247 19.54 -5.80 -27.09
N GLU A 248 19.16 -6.95 -26.52
CA GLU A 248 17.93 -7.66 -26.91
C GLU A 248 16.70 -6.82 -26.58
N LYS A 249 16.64 -6.24 -25.38
CA LYS A 249 15.48 -5.43 -24.96
C LYS A 249 15.36 -4.12 -25.74
N LEU A 250 16.47 -3.46 -26.09
CA LEU A 250 16.43 -2.27 -26.95
C LEU A 250 16.00 -2.64 -28.39
N ALA A 251 16.45 -3.79 -28.94
CA ALA A 251 16.00 -4.25 -30.25
C ALA A 251 14.50 -4.58 -30.23
N PHE A 252 14.01 -5.19 -29.16
CA PHE A 252 12.60 -5.48 -28.94
C PHE A 252 11.79 -4.18 -28.89
N LEU A 253 12.16 -3.23 -28.01
CA LEU A 253 11.48 -1.92 -27.89
C LEU A 253 11.53 -1.13 -29.19
N GLY A 254 12.69 -1.07 -29.87
CA GLY A 254 12.86 -0.35 -31.11
C GLY A 254 11.86 -0.82 -32.17
N THR A 255 11.68 -2.14 -32.33
CA THR A 255 10.70 -2.70 -33.26
C THR A 255 9.27 -2.25 -32.95
N ARG A 256 8.87 -2.16 -31.66
CA ARG A 256 7.52 -1.72 -31.25
C ARG A 256 7.36 -0.22 -31.38
N PHE A 257 8.38 0.55 -31.04
CA PHE A 257 8.36 2.00 -31.15
C PHE A 257 8.33 2.48 -32.61
N ASP A 258 9.05 1.83 -33.48
CA ASP A 258 9.00 2.12 -34.92
C ASP A 258 7.63 1.78 -35.55
N ALA A 259 6.94 0.77 -35.03
CA ALA A 259 5.61 0.36 -35.48
C ALA A 259 4.47 1.23 -34.91
N ALA A 260 4.74 2.03 -33.89
CA ALA A 260 3.73 2.86 -33.24
C ALA A 260 3.13 3.87 -34.23
N ARG A 261 1.83 4.12 -34.12
CA ARG A 261 1.12 5.06 -34.99
C ARG A 261 1.66 6.48 -34.77
N PRO A 262 2.15 7.15 -35.81
CA PRO A 262 2.51 8.56 -35.70
C PRO A 262 1.24 9.36 -35.46
N SER A 263 1.20 10.18 -34.42
CA SER A 263 0.12 11.14 -34.19
C SER A 263 0.60 12.57 -34.51
N THR A 264 -0.27 13.39 -35.04
CA THR A 264 -0.06 14.83 -35.22
C THR A 264 -0.56 15.64 -34.02
N ALA A 265 -1.30 14.99 -33.11
CA ALA A 265 -1.73 15.61 -31.86
C ALA A 265 -0.56 15.62 -30.88
N SER A 266 -0.33 16.73 -30.20
CA SER A 266 0.65 16.84 -29.12
C SER A 266 -0.04 17.14 -27.80
N ALA A 267 0.38 16.43 -26.76
CA ALA A 267 0.03 16.80 -25.40
C ALA A 267 0.86 18.00 -24.94
N PRO A 268 0.31 18.92 -24.16
CA PRO A 268 1.11 19.87 -23.42
C PRO A 268 2.00 19.07 -22.44
N ASN A 269 3.32 19.19 -22.58
CA ASN A 269 4.27 18.51 -21.70
C ASN A 269 4.66 19.37 -20.50
N GLU A 270 4.24 20.63 -20.46
CA GLU A 270 4.50 21.53 -19.35
C GLU A 270 3.36 21.45 -18.32
N LEU A 271 3.74 21.26 -17.07
CA LEU A 271 2.84 21.34 -15.92
C LEU A 271 2.94 22.74 -15.33
N PRO A 272 1.82 23.46 -15.15
CA PRO A 272 1.87 24.81 -14.63
C PRO A 272 2.14 24.79 -13.12
N TYR A 273 3.06 25.65 -12.67
CA TYR A 273 3.18 25.96 -11.24
C TYR A 273 1.95 26.74 -10.78
N CYS A 274 1.42 26.35 -9.63
CA CYS A 274 0.42 27.12 -8.92
C CYS A 274 1.07 28.24 -8.13
N SER A 275 0.54 29.44 -8.23
CA SER A 275 0.98 30.57 -7.40
C SER A 275 0.49 30.39 -5.95
N PRO A 276 1.23 30.91 -4.96
CA PRO A 276 0.81 30.86 -3.57
C PRO A 276 -0.62 31.33 -3.36
N ARG A 277 -1.38 30.62 -2.57
CA ARG A 277 -2.77 30.92 -2.22
C ARG A 277 -3.10 30.38 -0.82
N THR A 278 -3.87 31.12 -0.08
CA THR A 278 -4.34 30.74 1.25
C THR A 278 -5.82 30.42 1.21
N CYS A 279 -6.21 29.25 1.71
CA CYS A 279 -7.60 28.90 2.01
C CYS A 279 -7.77 28.83 3.53
N GLU A 280 -8.47 29.80 4.10
CA GLU A 280 -8.63 29.95 5.54
C GLU A 280 -9.37 28.77 6.18
N LEU A 281 -10.43 28.32 5.56
CA LEU A 281 -11.18 27.14 5.97
C LEU A 281 -12.12 26.69 4.86
N LEU A 282 -12.02 25.42 4.49
CA LEU A 282 -12.99 24.71 3.68
C LEU A 282 -13.68 23.64 4.54
N SER A 283 -15.00 23.77 4.74
CA SER A 283 -15.80 22.74 5.41
C SER A 283 -16.52 21.90 4.36
N VAL A 284 -16.23 20.63 4.31
CA VAL A 284 -16.82 19.67 3.35
C VAL A 284 -17.84 18.80 4.09
N PRO A 285 -19.15 18.88 3.77
CA PRO A 285 -20.16 18.03 4.40
C PRO A 285 -20.05 16.59 3.88
N MET A 286 -20.10 15.62 4.80
CA MET A 286 -20.12 14.20 4.47
C MET A 286 -21.24 13.49 5.24
N GLN A 287 -22.00 12.64 4.57
CA GLN A 287 -23.01 11.80 5.24
C GLN A 287 -22.32 10.64 5.97
N THR A 288 -22.03 10.84 7.24
CA THR A 288 -21.33 9.86 8.09
C THR A 288 -21.69 10.07 9.55
N THR A 289 -21.15 9.22 10.44
CA THR A 289 -21.34 9.37 11.89
C THR A 289 -20.50 10.50 12.46
N PRO A 290 -20.90 11.14 13.58
CA PRO A 290 -20.11 12.21 14.19
C PRO A 290 -18.67 11.85 14.54
N ASP A 291 -18.38 10.59 14.81
CA ASP A 291 -17.06 10.11 15.20
C ASP A 291 -16.08 10.06 14.00
N ASN A 292 -16.59 10.21 12.78
CA ASN A 292 -15.81 10.24 11.55
C ASN A 292 -15.44 11.68 11.11
N ALA A 293 -15.53 12.65 11.99
CA ALA A 293 -15.01 13.98 11.69
C ALA A 293 -13.49 13.94 11.61
N CYS A 294 -12.92 14.59 10.60
CA CYS A 294 -11.49 14.83 10.50
C CYS A 294 -11.20 16.27 10.07
N ALA A 295 -9.99 16.71 10.33
CA ALA A 295 -9.53 18.03 9.95
C ALA A 295 -8.08 17.98 9.54
N GLY A 296 -7.63 18.89 8.70
CA GLY A 296 -6.23 18.88 8.30
C GLY A 296 -5.78 20.25 7.81
N VAL A 297 -4.46 20.41 7.82
CA VAL A 297 -3.76 21.56 7.29
C VAL A 297 -2.69 21.07 6.31
N ALA A 298 -2.52 21.81 5.22
CA ALA A 298 -1.52 21.46 4.22
C ALA A 298 -0.78 22.69 3.70
N TYR A 299 0.49 22.50 3.37
CA TYR A 299 1.44 23.54 3.01
C TYR A 299 2.24 23.12 1.77
N VAL A 300 2.23 23.90 0.71
CA VAL A 300 3.13 23.71 -0.44
C VAL A 300 4.47 24.34 -0.10
N PHE A 301 5.56 23.58 -0.08
CA PHE A 301 6.83 24.04 0.48
C PHE A 301 8.03 23.96 -0.46
N ALA A 302 7.91 23.18 -1.56
CA ALA A 302 9.03 22.91 -2.46
C ALA A 302 8.57 22.74 -3.91
N LYS A 303 9.54 22.52 -4.79
CA LYS A 303 9.35 22.00 -6.14
C LYS A 303 9.99 20.62 -6.24
N ALA A 304 9.46 19.78 -7.12
CA ALA A 304 9.96 18.41 -7.32
C ALA A 304 11.48 18.35 -7.62
N GLY A 305 12.03 19.32 -8.36
CA GLY A 305 13.47 19.38 -8.62
C GLY A 305 14.34 19.76 -7.42
N GLU A 306 13.75 20.15 -6.29
CA GLU A 306 14.48 20.51 -5.05
C GLU A 306 14.60 19.26 -4.13
N ARG A 307 15.20 18.18 -4.66
CA ARG A 307 15.21 16.84 -4.03
C ARG A 307 15.71 16.84 -2.58
N GLU A 308 16.79 17.53 -2.27
CA GLU A 308 17.35 17.61 -0.92
C GLU A 308 16.36 18.26 0.06
N ARG A 309 15.71 19.34 -0.38
CA ARG A 309 14.68 20.02 0.42
C ARG A 309 13.45 19.13 0.66
N VAL A 310 13.07 18.32 -0.33
CA VAL A 310 11.98 17.35 -0.18
C VAL A 310 12.36 16.27 0.84
N LEU A 311 13.58 15.72 0.76
CA LEU A 311 14.07 14.73 1.72
C LEU A 311 14.23 15.32 3.14
N ALA A 312 14.75 16.55 3.24
CA ALA A 312 14.84 17.23 4.53
C ALA A 312 13.46 17.47 5.17
N ALA A 313 12.44 17.76 4.35
CA ALA A 313 11.08 17.91 4.84
C ALA A 313 10.44 16.58 5.27
N ASP A 314 10.77 15.46 4.64
CA ASP A 314 10.34 14.12 5.07
C ASP A 314 10.90 13.80 6.46
N ILE A 315 12.19 14.01 6.65
CA ILE A 315 12.87 13.90 7.95
C ILE A 315 12.25 14.85 8.99
N LEU A 316 11.93 16.08 8.60
CA LEU A 316 11.29 17.05 9.49
C LEU A 316 9.89 16.58 9.93
N VAL A 317 9.09 16.01 9.04
CA VAL A 317 7.77 15.47 9.38
C VAL A 317 7.89 14.33 10.38
N ASP A 318 8.84 13.43 10.18
CA ASP A 318 9.12 12.34 11.12
C ASP A 318 9.51 12.90 12.49
N ALA A 319 10.43 13.87 12.55
CA ALA A 319 10.82 14.54 13.79
C ALA A 319 9.64 15.25 14.51
N LEU A 320 8.60 15.66 13.78
CA LEU A 320 7.43 16.35 14.35
C LEU A 320 6.34 15.39 14.83
N VAL A 321 6.09 14.27 14.12
CA VAL A 321 4.93 13.39 14.34
C VAL A 321 5.21 11.89 14.22
N GLY A 322 6.44 11.46 13.96
CA GLY A 322 6.80 10.07 13.72
C GLY A 322 6.49 9.14 14.89
N SER A 323 6.54 9.65 16.12
CA SER A 323 6.24 8.88 17.32
C SER A 323 5.27 9.61 18.26
N ASN A 324 4.72 8.90 19.25
CA ASN A 324 3.85 9.53 20.27
C ASN A 324 4.59 10.54 21.14
N GLU A 325 5.91 10.51 21.17
CA GLU A 325 6.77 11.43 21.90
C GLU A 325 7.18 12.63 21.04
N ALA A 326 7.01 12.56 19.73
CA ALA A 326 7.32 13.65 18.83
C ALA A 326 6.52 14.92 19.19
N PRO A 327 7.14 16.12 19.11
CA PRO A 327 6.62 17.32 19.77
C PRO A 327 5.25 17.77 19.30
N LEU A 328 4.94 17.67 18.03
CA LEU A 328 3.62 18.05 17.49
C LEU A 328 2.57 16.98 17.82
N LYS A 329 2.91 15.70 17.66
CA LYS A 329 2.00 14.60 18.00
C LYS A 329 1.60 14.64 19.48
N ARG A 330 2.57 14.84 20.35
CA ARG A 330 2.33 14.97 21.78
C ARG A 330 1.42 16.17 22.09
N ALA A 331 1.69 17.33 21.48
CA ALA A 331 0.83 18.52 21.68
C ALA A 331 -0.62 18.28 21.26
N VAL A 332 -0.83 17.54 20.16
CA VAL A 332 -2.18 17.16 19.68
C VAL A 332 -2.87 16.21 20.65
N LEU A 333 -2.18 15.15 21.09
CA LEU A 333 -2.73 14.18 22.04
C LEU A 333 -3.11 14.85 23.37
N GLU A 334 -2.25 15.73 23.90
CA GLU A 334 -2.50 16.48 25.14
C GLU A 334 -3.67 17.49 24.99
N SER A 335 -3.92 17.99 23.78
CA SER A 335 -4.99 18.98 23.53
C SER A 335 -6.40 18.40 23.62
N GLY A 336 -6.55 17.11 23.35
CA GLY A 336 -7.83 16.41 23.25
C GLY A 336 -8.73 16.91 22.11
N LEU A 337 -8.18 17.52 21.05
CA LEU A 337 -8.91 17.95 19.85
C LEU A 337 -9.30 16.75 18.97
N GLY A 338 -8.50 15.71 18.95
CA GLY A 338 -8.70 14.46 18.25
C GLY A 338 -8.04 13.30 18.97
N SER A 339 -8.09 12.13 18.38
CA SER A 339 -7.51 10.90 18.96
C SER A 339 -6.06 10.65 18.50
N ASP A 340 -5.66 11.17 17.34
CA ASP A 340 -4.32 11.05 16.78
C ASP A 340 -4.06 12.14 15.73
N VAL A 341 -2.78 12.29 15.33
CA VAL A 341 -2.36 13.10 14.18
C VAL A 341 -1.40 12.32 13.32
N LEU A 342 -1.61 12.40 12.02
CA LEU A 342 -0.67 11.93 11.00
C LEU A 342 -0.02 13.13 10.34
N GLY A 343 1.27 13.01 10.03
CA GLY A 343 1.99 13.94 9.17
C GLY A 343 2.69 13.16 8.06
N TYR A 344 2.63 13.68 6.85
CA TYR A 344 3.28 13.04 5.71
C TYR A 344 3.52 14.05 4.59
N LEU A 345 4.43 13.68 3.69
CA LEU A 345 4.61 14.39 2.43
C LEU A 345 3.63 13.85 1.39
N TYR A 346 2.98 14.76 0.69
CA TYR A 346 2.33 14.46 -0.58
C TYR A 346 3.30 14.90 -1.68
N ASP A 347 4.23 14.00 -2.01
CA ASP A 347 5.28 14.19 -3.03
C ASP A 347 4.95 13.42 -4.33
N GLY A 348 5.90 13.32 -5.26
CA GLY A 348 5.64 12.72 -6.57
C GLY A 348 4.74 13.59 -7.46
N ILE A 349 4.54 14.87 -7.08
CA ILE A 349 3.87 15.95 -7.83
C ILE A 349 4.83 17.12 -8.04
N LEU A 350 4.49 18.02 -8.98
CA LEU A 350 5.36 19.17 -9.34
C LEU A 350 5.71 20.09 -8.16
N GLN A 351 4.78 20.26 -7.23
CA GLN A 351 4.93 21.08 -6.03
C GLN A 351 4.54 20.27 -4.78
N PRO A 352 5.48 19.55 -4.14
CA PRO A 352 5.23 18.78 -2.94
C PRO A 352 4.60 19.58 -1.79
N CYS A 353 3.78 18.89 -1.01
CA CYS A 353 3.06 19.45 0.14
C CYS A 353 3.40 18.70 1.43
N LEU A 354 3.46 19.44 2.55
CA LEU A 354 3.35 18.90 3.90
C LEU A 354 1.88 18.82 4.28
N ILE A 355 1.44 17.70 4.83
CA ILE A 355 0.08 17.49 5.29
C ILE A 355 0.12 17.03 6.75
N PHE A 356 -0.72 17.68 7.60
CA PHE A 356 -1.02 17.22 8.95
C PHE A 356 -2.52 16.96 9.04
N GLU A 357 -2.90 15.75 9.43
CA GLU A 357 -4.25 15.25 9.48
C GLU A 357 -4.63 14.84 10.90
N LEU A 358 -5.67 15.45 11.45
CA LEU A 358 -6.22 15.15 12.77
C LEU A 358 -7.28 14.04 12.66
N LYS A 359 -7.00 12.89 13.23
CA LYS A 359 -7.89 11.72 13.28
C LYS A 359 -8.86 11.79 14.46
N GLY A 360 -10.08 11.29 14.27
CA GLY A 360 -11.10 11.27 15.31
C GLY A 360 -11.37 12.66 15.88
N ALA A 361 -11.39 13.65 15.01
CA ALA A 361 -11.56 15.06 15.39
C ALA A 361 -12.97 15.33 15.94
N LYS A 362 -13.06 16.25 16.87
CA LYS A 362 -14.36 16.82 17.24
C LYS A 362 -14.81 17.75 16.11
N PRO A 363 -16.11 17.78 15.77
CA PRO A 363 -16.61 18.69 14.75
C PRO A 363 -16.30 20.16 15.07
N GLY A 364 -15.83 20.93 14.07
CA GLY A 364 -15.57 22.37 14.19
C GLY A 364 -14.26 22.74 14.91
N VAL A 365 -13.31 21.83 15.05
CA VAL A 365 -12.01 22.08 15.69
C VAL A 365 -10.89 22.46 14.73
N ALA A 366 -11.13 22.46 13.42
CA ALA A 366 -10.10 22.65 12.39
C ALA A 366 -9.23 23.89 12.61
N LYS A 367 -9.83 25.04 12.93
CA LYS A 367 -9.05 26.27 13.21
C LYS A 367 -8.30 26.22 14.54
N GLN A 368 -8.74 25.41 15.50
CA GLN A 368 -8.00 25.17 16.73
C GLN A 368 -6.80 24.25 16.47
N PHE A 369 -6.99 23.25 15.60
CA PHE A 369 -5.91 22.36 15.16
C PHE A 369 -4.85 23.13 14.36
N GLU A 370 -5.24 23.91 13.34
CA GLU A 370 -4.33 24.76 12.58
C GLU A 370 -3.48 25.63 13.51
N LYS A 371 -4.14 26.32 14.45
CA LYS A 371 -3.43 27.15 15.43
C LYS A 371 -2.48 26.34 16.31
N LEU A 372 -2.86 25.14 16.72
CA LEU A 372 -2.01 24.26 17.53
C LEU A 372 -0.75 23.86 16.75
N VAL A 373 -0.89 23.53 15.46
CA VAL A 373 0.22 23.23 14.56
C VAL A 373 1.15 24.44 14.45
N GLU A 374 0.62 25.61 14.11
CA GLU A 374 1.40 26.85 13.95
C GLU A 374 2.10 27.25 15.27
N ASP A 375 1.39 27.27 16.40
CA ASP A 375 1.95 27.64 17.70
C ASP A 375 3.07 26.66 18.12
N THR A 376 2.89 25.36 17.84
CA THR A 376 3.88 24.33 18.17
C THR A 376 5.13 24.49 17.29
N CYS A 377 4.94 24.63 15.98
CA CYS A 377 6.05 24.85 15.05
C CYS A 377 6.81 26.14 15.35
N ALA A 378 6.11 27.26 15.60
CA ALA A 378 6.74 28.52 15.97
C ALA A 378 7.59 28.40 17.26
N ARG A 379 7.09 27.67 18.25
CA ARG A 379 7.85 27.39 19.49
C ARG A 379 9.10 26.55 19.20
N LEU A 380 9.03 25.56 18.29
CA LEU A 380 10.17 24.73 17.91
C LEU A 380 11.20 25.52 17.10
N VAL A 381 10.77 26.44 16.25
CA VAL A 381 11.68 27.41 15.57
C VAL A 381 12.45 28.25 16.57
N GLU A 382 11.80 28.72 17.66
CA GLU A 382 12.46 29.54 18.69
C GLU A 382 13.35 28.73 19.65
N GLN A 383 12.96 27.50 20.00
CA GLN A 383 13.60 26.68 21.04
C GLN A 383 14.56 25.62 20.48
N GLY A 384 14.49 25.35 19.19
CA GLY A 384 15.18 24.25 18.49
C GLY A 384 14.33 22.98 18.47
N LEU A 385 14.54 22.20 17.41
CA LEU A 385 13.92 20.87 17.20
C LEU A 385 14.57 19.78 18.06
N GLY A 386 15.78 20.04 18.58
CA GLY A 386 16.60 19.07 19.28
C GLY A 386 17.47 18.24 18.33
N GLN A 387 18.78 18.35 18.48
CA GLN A 387 19.73 17.69 17.58
C GLN A 387 19.59 16.18 17.62
N ASP A 388 19.43 15.59 18.83
CA ASP A 388 19.27 14.12 18.99
C ASP A 388 18.03 13.60 18.27
N ASN A 389 16.92 14.35 18.29
CA ASN A 389 15.68 14.00 17.60
C ASN A 389 15.84 14.03 16.07
N LEU A 390 16.47 15.09 15.54
CA LEU A 390 16.74 15.18 14.09
C LEU A 390 17.73 14.12 13.61
N GLU A 391 18.78 13.81 14.40
CA GLU A 391 19.72 12.73 14.08
C GLU A 391 19.02 11.36 14.07
N ALA A 392 18.05 11.15 14.97
CA ALA A 392 17.24 9.93 14.99
C ALA A 392 16.37 9.81 13.74
N SER A 393 15.65 10.86 13.36
CA SER A 393 14.85 10.88 12.13
C SER A 393 15.69 10.74 10.86
N ILE A 394 16.92 11.30 10.81
CA ILE A 394 17.84 11.06 9.69
C ILE A 394 18.28 9.60 9.64
N ALA A 395 18.58 8.98 10.79
CA ALA A 395 18.97 7.57 10.84
C ALA A 395 17.83 6.66 10.36
N GLN A 396 16.59 6.98 10.73
CA GLN A 396 15.39 6.28 10.27
C GLN A 396 15.17 6.45 8.76
N ALA A 397 15.31 7.68 8.24
CA ALA A 397 15.22 7.93 6.81
C ALA A 397 16.31 7.17 6.02
N GLU A 398 17.57 7.17 6.52
CA GLU A 398 18.65 6.39 5.91
C GLU A 398 18.36 4.90 5.91
N PHE A 399 17.86 4.37 7.03
CA PHE A 399 17.49 2.97 7.12
C PHE A 399 16.41 2.61 6.08
N ASN A 400 15.32 3.36 6.03
CA ASN A 400 14.21 3.14 5.09
C ASN A 400 14.66 3.22 3.63
N LEU A 401 15.52 4.18 3.29
CA LEU A 401 16.06 4.32 1.94
C LEU A 401 17.00 3.17 1.55
N ARG A 402 17.77 2.62 2.49
CA ARG A 402 18.63 1.44 2.25
C ARG A 402 17.83 0.14 2.22
N GLU A 403 16.85 -0.04 3.11
CA GLU A 403 15.97 -1.20 3.12
C GLU A 403 15.18 -1.31 1.84
N GLY A 404 14.67 -0.19 1.33
CA GLY A 404 13.99 -0.12 0.04
C GLY A 404 12.69 -0.93 0.01
N ASP A 405 11.99 -1.08 1.16
CA ASP A 405 10.69 -1.75 1.20
C ASP A 405 9.60 -0.82 0.66
N PHE A 406 9.38 -0.91 -0.64
CA PHE A 406 8.36 -0.11 -1.35
C PHE A 406 6.96 -0.73 -1.29
N GLY A 407 6.78 -1.92 -0.71
CA GLY A 407 5.55 -2.71 -0.87
C GLY A 407 5.32 -3.26 -2.29
N TYR A 408 6.28 -3.07 -3.17
CA TYR A 408 6.34 -3.53 -4.56
C TYR A 408 7.68 -4.21 -4.83
N PRO A 409 7.82 -5.02 -5.91
CA PRO A 409 9.15 -5.40 -6.39
C PRO A 409 10.04 -4.17 -6.60
N ASP A 410 11.31 -4.26 -6.24
CA ASP A 410 12.24 -3.12 -6.22
C ASP A 410 12.24 -2.33 -7.53
N GLY A 411 12.26 -3.03 -8.67
CA GLY A 411 12.22 -2.36 -9.97
C GLY A 411 10.96 -1.55 -10.23
N VAL A 412 9.83 -1.93 -9.63
CA VAL A 412 8.58 -1.16 -9.73
C VAL A 412 8.62 0.05 -8.80
N GLY A 413 9.07 -0.14 -7.55
CA GLY A 413 9.23 0.95 -6.59
C GLY A 413 10.21 2.02 -7.07
N LEU A 414 11.38 1.60 -7.55
CA LEU A 414 12.38 2.50 -8.12
C LEU A 414 11.90 3.21 -9.40
N ALA A 415 11.07 2.55 -10.21
CA ALA A 415 10.46 3.20 -11.37
C ALA A 415 9.49 4.32 -10.95
N ILE A 416 8.70 4.12 -9.90
CA ILE A 416 7.82 5.15 -9.32
C ILE A 416 8.66 6.31 -8.77
N GLN A 417 9.72 6.01 -8.01
CA GLN A 417 10.62 7.03 -7.47
C GLN A 417 11.31 7.85 -8.58
N ALA A 418 11.85 7.22 -9.61
CA ALA A 418 12.49 7.91 -10.72
C ALA A 418 11.53 8.92 -11.37
N MET A 419 10.26 8.56 -11.51
CA MET A 419 9.24 9.45 -12.09
C MET A 419 8.93 10.68 -11.22
N SER A 420 9.28 10.69 -9.95
CA SER A 420 9.09 11.86 -9.06
C SER A 420 10.03 13.04 -9.41
N GLY A 421 11.10 12.79 -10.16
CA GLY A 421 11.98 13.83 -10.74
C GLY A 421 11.88 13.89 -12.26
N TRP A 422 12.03 12.73 -12.92
CA TRP A 422 12.16 12.63 -14.38
C TRP A 422 10.96 13.16 -15.15
N LEU A 423 9.75 13.04 -14.60
CA LEU A 423 8.53 13.58 -15.23
C LEU A 423 8.60 15.09 -15.45
N TYR A 424 9.32 15.81 -14.62
CA TYR A 424 9.36 17.29 -14.61
C TYR A 424 10.60 17.84 -15.31
N SER A 425 11.71 17.09 -15.29
CA SER A 425 12.97 17.51 -15.91
C SER A 425 13.78 16.29 -16.36
N ASP A 426 14.26 16.31 -17.62
CA ASP A 426 15.17 15.27 -18.11
C ASP A 426 16.50 15.26 -17.33
N ASP A 427 16.91 16.38 -16.71
CA ASP A 427 18.12 16.46 -15.87
C ASP A 427 17.95 15.74 -14.52
N ASP A 428 16.72 15.61 -14.03
CA ASP A 428 16.39 15.02 -12.74
C ASP A 428 16.02 13.53 -12.83
N ALA A 429 16.41 12.85 -13.92
CA ALA A 429 16.00 11.46 -14.17
C ALA A 429 16.42 10.47 -13.06
N THR A 430 17.56 10.71 -12.40
CA THR A 430 18.09 9.85 -11.32
C THR A 430 18.13 10.53 -9.95
N SER A 431 17.64 11.77 -9.84
CA SER A 431 17.76 12.57 -8.60
C SER A 431 17.08 11.91 -7.40
N TYR A 432 15.90 11.28 -7.61
CA TYR A 432 15.16 10.60 -6.54
C TYR A 432 15.68 9.20 -6.23
N LEU A 433 16.58 8.65 -7.04
CA LEU A 433 17.26 7.38 -6.79
C LEU A 433 18.58 7.56 -5.99
N ARG A 434 19.01 8.80 -5.77
CA ARG A 434 20.22 9.16 -5.05
C ARG A 434 19.86 9.75 -3.69
N TYR A 435 20.53 9.26 -2.64
CA TYR A 435 20.28 9.74 -1.29
C TYR A 435 21.54 9.88 -0.43
N GLU A 436 22.63 9.19 -0.73
CA GLU A 436 23.83 9.20 0.14
C GLU A 436 24.43 10.61 0.27
N ASP A 437 24.65 11.30 -0.85
CA ASP A 437 25.19 12.68 -0.85
C ASP A 437 24.19 13.65 -0.22
N ALA A 438 22.89 13.49 -0.50
CA ALA A 438 21.83 14.31 0.08
C ALA A 438 21.76 14.16 1.61
N LEU A 439 21.82 12.93 2.14
CA LEU A 439 21.83 12.68 3.59
C LEU A 439 23.10 13.25 4.26
N ALA A 440 24.26 13.15 3.59
CA ALA A 440 25.50 13.74 4.12
C ALA A 440 25.37 15.27 4.25
N HIS A 441 24.81 15.93 3.23
CA HIS A 441 24.57 17.37 3.26
C HIS A 441 23.52 17.77 4.30
N ILE A 442 22.42 17.03 4.38
CA ILE A 442 21.36 17.23 5.39
C ILE A 442 21.93 17.16 6.83
N ARG A 443 22.87 16.26 7.10
CA ARG A 443 23.54 16.23 8.42
C ARG A 443 24.36 17.50 8.73
N GLU A 444 24.96 18.10 7.71
CA GLU A 444 25.64 19.40 7.87
C GLU A 444 24.61 20.52 8.12
N GLU A 445 23.47 20.49 7.46
CA GLU A 445 22.37 21.44 7.64
C GLU A 445 21.78 21.39 9.06
N VAL A 446 21.61 20.22 9.66
CA VAL A 446 21.17 20.07 11.07
C VAL A 446 22.12 20.81 12.01
N ALA A 447 23.44 20.64 11.84
CA ALA A 447 24.42 21.30 12.66
C ALA A 447 24.45 22.86 12.47
N ALA A 448 23.97 23.34 11.33
CA ALA A 448 23.85 24.76 11.01
C ALA A 448 22.52 25.40 11.48
N GLY A 449 21.53 24.62 11.92
CA GLY A 449 20.19 25.11 12.32
C GLY A 449 19.26 25.38 11.13
N GLU A 450 19.53 24.81 9.97
CA GLU A 450 18.72 25.03 8.76
C GLU A 450 17.36 24.31 8.81
N PHE A 451 17.18 23.34 9.70
CA PHE A 451 15.89 22.65 9.88
C PHE A 451 14.84 23.54 10.55
N GLU A 452 15.24 24.39 11.50
CA GLU A 452 14.37 25.41 12.07
C GLU A 452 13.99 26.45 11.01
N HIS A 453 14.89 26.77 10.10
CA HIS A 453 14.59 27.66 8.98
C HIS A 453 13.62 27.01 7.99
N LEU A 454 13.84 25.73 7.65
CA LEU A 454 12.92 24.94 6.81
C LEU A 454 11.51 24.90 7.43
N LEU A 455 11.40 24.65 8.74
CA LEU A 455 10.14 24.61 9.46
C LEU A 455 9.43 25.98 9.44
N ASP A 456 10.19 27.05 9.63
CA ASP A 456 9.66 28.42 9.60
C ASP A 456 9.10 28.77 8.22
N GLU A 457 9.83 28.48 7.16
CA GLU A 457 9.40 28.74 5.78
C GLU A 457 8.26 27.82 5.34
N ALA A 458 8.32 26.53 5.70
CA ALA A 458 7.37 25.54 5.23
C ALA A 458 6.01 25.63 5.94
N VAL A 459 5.97 26.07 7.21
CA VAL A 459 4.76 26.08 8.03
C VAL A 459 4.42 27.48 8.54
N CYS A 460 5.32 28.12 9.33
CA CYS A 460 5.00 29.32 10.10
C CYS A 460 4.80 30.56 9.21
N HIS A 461 5.60 30.72 8.17
CA HIS A 461 5.56 31.85 7.23
C HIS A 461 5.18 31.43 5.81
N ASN A 462 4.31 30.43 5.66
CA ASN A 462 3.91 29.92 4.37
C ASN A 462 2.54 30.50 3.93
N ASP A 463 2.54 31.23 2.81
CA ASP A 463 1.35 31.82 2.20
C ASP A 463 0.61 30.84 1.24
N HIS A 464 1.21 29.65 0.95
CA HIS A 464 0.59 28.64 0.12
C HIS A 464 0.10 27.49 0.98
N ARG A 465 -1.06 27.69 1.62
CA ARG A 465 -1.59 26.80 2.64
C ARG A 465 -3.11 26.68 2.61
N CYS A 466 -3.64 25.63 3.23
CA CYS A 466 -5.06 25.47 3.43
C CYS A 466 -5.38 24.81 4.79
N CYS A 467 -6.59 25.11 5.29
CA CYS A 467 -7.21 24.40 6.39
C CYS A 467 -8.52 23.79 5.88
N VAL A 468 -8.74 22.50 6.11
CA VAL A 468 -9.92 21.77 5.64
C VAL A 468 -10.50 20.94 6.79
N GLU A 469 -11.83 20.82 6.84
CA GLU A 469 -12.51 19.91 7.75
C GLU A 469 -13.60 19.12 7.02
N VAL A 470 -13.76 17.87 7.38
CA VAL A 470 -14.91 17.05 7.00
C VAL A 470 -15.95 17.09 8.11
N VAL A 471 -17.14 17.59 7.76
CA VAL A 471 -18.21 17.78 8.72
C VAL A 471 -19.26 16.68 8.55
N PRO A 472 -19.42 15.79 9.53
CA PRO A 472 -20.46 14.79 9.52
C PRO A 472 -21.86 15.40 9.44
N THR A 473 -22.67 14.89 8.52
CA THR A 473 -24.07 15.28 8.35
C THR A 473 -24.96 14.06 8.50
N ALA A 474 -26.19 14.27 8.95
CA ALA A 474 -27.15 13.20 9.08
C ALA A 474 -27.41 12.52 7.73
N THR A 475 -27.44 11.19 7.71
CA THR A 475 -27.85 10.40 6.55
C THR A 475 -29.26 10.79 6.11
N SER A 476 -29.43 11.21 4.85
CA SER A 476 -30.74 11.40 4.26
C SER A 476 -31.31 10.04 3.82
N GLU A 477 -32.64 9.86 3.89
CA GLU A 477 -33.31 8.65 3.38
C GLU A 477 -33.10 8.46 1.87
N GLU A 478 -32.71 9.50 1.13
CA GLU A 478 -32.47 9.49 -0.30
C GLU A 478 -31.15 10.20 -0.64
N SER A 479 -30.23 9.51 -1.33
CA SER A 479 -28.96 10.08 -1.74
C SER A 479 -29.14 11.17 -2.81
N ALA A 480 -28.16 12.10 -2.91
CA ALA A 480 -28.11 13.10 -3.97
C ALA A 480 -28.11 12.47 -5.37
N GLU A 481 -27.40 11.34 -5.51
CA GLU A 481 -27.37 10.54 -6.74
C GLU A 481 -28.76 10.01 -7.09
N THR A 482 -29.46 9.38 -6.16
CA THR A 482 -30.80 8.81 -6.38
C THR A 482 -31.77 9.90 -6.88
N ARG A 483 -31.74 11.08 -6.25
CA ARG A 483 -32.56 12.23 -6.71
C ARG A 483 -32.20 12.66 -8.12
N ARG A 484 -30.90 12.85 -8.41
CA ARG A 484 -30.43 13.26 -9.73
C ARG A 484 -30.83 12.26 -10.83
N LEU A 485 -30.72 10.96 -10.52
CA LEU A 485 -31.11 9.90 -11.45
C LEU A 485 -32.64 9.85 -11.65
N ALA A 486 -33.42 10.06 -10.60
CA ALA A 486 -34.89 10.17 -10.69
C ALA A 486 -35.31 11.40 -11.54
N GLU A 487 -34.67 12.54 -11.34
CA GLU A 487 -34.88 13.75 -12.15
C GLU A 487 -34.50 13.50 -13.63
N LYS A 488 -33.34 12.90 -13.88
CA LYS A 488 -32.90 12.52 -15.23
C LYS A 488 -33.91 11.56 -15.89
N ARG A 489 -34.33 10.51 -15.17
CA ARG A 489 -35.32 9.55 -15.66
C ARG A 489 -36.63 10.25 -16.07
N ALA A 490 -37.07 11.22 -15.28
CA ALA A 490 -38.31 11.96 -15.58
C ALA A 490 -38.22 12.83 -16.86
N THR A 491 -37.00 13.12 -17.38
CA THR A 491 -36.80 13.82 -18.64
C THR A 491 -36.72 12.91 -19.86
N LEU A 492 -36.56 11.59 -19.66
CA LEU A 492 -36.40 10.62 -20.72
C LEU A 492 -37.77 10.14 -21.23
N THR A 493 -37.88 9.94 -22.52
CA THR A 493 -39.04 9.28 -23.15
C THR A 493 -39.00 7.77 -22.98
N ASP A 494 -40.13 7.08 -23.15
CA ASP A 494 -40.19 5.63 -23.14
C ASP A 494 -39.29 4.99 -24.20
N GLU A 495 -39.10 5.65 -25.35
CA GLU A 495 -38.21 5.19 -26.42
C GLU A 495 -36.75 5.30 -26.01
N GLU A 496 -36.33 6.37 -25.31
CA GLU A 496 -34.97 6.54 -24.78
C GLU A 496 -34.69 5.56 -23.65
N LEU A 497 -35.65 5.31 -22.75
CA LEU A 497 -35.52 4.29 -21.70
C LEU A 497 -35.37 2.89 -22.28
N ALA A 498 -36.13 2.56 -23.32
CA ALA A 498 -36.02 1.29 -24.03
C ALA A 498 -34.65 1.15 -24.75
N ALA A 499 -34.13 2.26 -25.30
CA ALA A 499 -32.81 2.25 -25.91
C ALA A 499 -31.69 2.01 -24.85
N ILE A 500 -31.75 2.67 -23.70
CA ILE A 500 -30.81 2.46 -22.58
C ILE A 500 -30.82 1.00 -22.14
N ALA A 501 -32.00 0.43 -21.96
CA ALA A 501 -32.12 -0.97 -21.56
C ALA A 501 -31.55 -1.93 -22.61
N ALA A 502 -31.80 -1.68 -23.90
CA ALA A 502 -31.26 -2.49 -24.98
C ALA A 502 -29.73 -2.40 -25.09
N GLU A 503 -29.17 -1.22 -24.84
CA GLU A 503 -27.70 -0.99 -24.81
C GLU A 503 -27.06 -1.74 -23.63
N ALA A 504 -27.64 -1.66 -22.43
CA ALA A 504 -27.19 -2.38 -21.26
C ALA A 504 -27.27 -3.91 -21.46
N GLU A 505 -28.38 -4.43 -22.00
CA GLU A 505 -28.54 -5.86 -22.32
C GLU A 505 -27.47 -6.30 -23.35
N ALA A 506 -27.20 -5.49 -24.36
CA ALA A 506 -26.19 -5.78 -25.35
C ALA A 506 -24.76 -5.73 -24.79
N LEU A 507 -24.48 -4.85 -23.81
CA LEU A 507 -23.21 -4.80 -23.09
C LEU A 507 -23.03 -6.08 -22.24
N HIS A 508 -24.02 -6.46 -21.44
CA HIS A 508 -23.99 -7.68 -20.64
C HIS A 508 -23.84 -8.94 -21.50
N ALA A 509 -24.52 -8.99 -22.65
CA ALA A 509 -24.36 -10.10 -23.59
C ALA A 509 -22.95 -10.19 -24.18
N GLU A 510 -22.29 -9.05 -24.45
CA GLU A 510 -20.90 -9.02 -24.89
C GLU A 510 -19.94 -9.43 -23.77
N GLN A 511 -20.18 -8.97 -22.55
CA GLN A 511 -19.39 -9.37 -21.36
C GLN A 511 -19.46 -10.88 -21.12
N ALA A 512 -20.65 -11.46 -21.20
CA ALA A 512 -20.87 -12.88 -20.97
C ALA A 512 -20.39 -13.80 -22.10
N ALA A 513 -20.22 -13.28 -23.32
CA ALA A 513 -19.77 -14.11 -24.45
C ALA A 513 -18.30 -14.50 -24.26
N PRO A 514 -17.87 -15.75 -24.49
CA PRO A 514 -16.46 -16.14 -24.42
C PRO A 514 -15.64 -15.50 -25.56
N ASP A 515 -14.34 -15.33 -25.33
CA ASP A 515 -13.40 -14.97 -26.41
C ASP A 515 -13.34 -16.08 -27.46
N THR A 516 -13.10 -15.71 -28.71
CA THR A 516 -12.96 -16.71 -29.78
C THR A 516 -11.65 -17.46 -29.66
N PRO A 517 -11.58 -18.74 -30.09
CA PRO A 517 -10.33 -19.49 -30.08
C PRO A 517 -9.21 -18.80 -30.88
N GLU A 518 -9.55 -18.05 -31.92
CA GLU A 518 -8.60 -17.32 -32.75
C GLU A 518 -8.01 -16.12 -31.99
N ALA A 519 -8.83 -15.41 -31.20
CA ALA A 519 -8.36 -14.33 -30.35
C ALA A 519 -7.46 -14.87 -29.22
N LEU A 520 -7.88 -15.92 -28.53
CA LEU A 520 -7.08 -16.56 -27.49
C LEU A 520 -5.72 -17.07 -28.00
N ALA A 521 -5.69 -17.58 -29.23
CA ALA A 521 -4.45 -18.06 -29.85
C ALA A 521 -3.41 -16.95 -30.17
N THR A 522 -3.79 -15.65 -30.07
CA THR A 522 -2.85 -14.54 -30.23
C THR A 522 -2.01 -14.28 -28.99
N LEU A 523 -2.50 -14.71 -27.81
CA LEU A 523 -1.78 -14.50 -26.57
C LEU A 523 -0.50 -15.35 -26.53
N PRO A 524 0.62 -14.79 -26.07
CA PRO A 524 1.82 -15.59 -25.85
C PRO A 524 1.61 -16.51 -24.64
N HIS A 525 2.19 -17.69 -24.72
CA HIS A 525 2.12 -18.69 -23.67
C HIS A 525 3.52 -19.15 -23.25
N LEU A 526 3.67 -19.42 -21.96
CA LEU A 526 4.84 -20.12 -21.45
C LEU A 526 4.67 -21.63 -21.68
N SER A 527 5.75 -22.28 -22.05
CA SER A 527 5.86 -23.73 -22.05
C SER A 527 6.48 -24.22 -20.75
N LEU A 528 6.35 -25.51 -20.44
CA LEU A 528 7.01 -26.09 -19.25
C LEU A 528 8.54 -25.94 -19.30
N SER A 529 9.13 -25.83 -20.50
CA SER A 529 10.56 -25.59 -20.66
C SER A 529 11.00 -24.16 -20.36
N ASP A 530 10.08 -23.21 -20.36
CA ASP A 530 10.36 -21.81 -20.02
C ASP A 530 10.34 -21.59 -18.49
N ILE A 531 9.74 -22.52 -17.74
CA ILE A 531 9.72 -22.52 -16.27
C ILE A 531 11.10 -22.96 -15.79
N GLY A 532 11.85 -22.05 -15.20
CA GLY A 532 13.16 -22.34 -14.61
C GLY A 532 13.07 -23.19 -13.33
N GLU A 533 14.20 -23.33 -12.66
CA GLU A 533 14.23 -23.88 -11.31
C GLU A 533 13.46 -22.95 -10.35
N GLY A 534 12.77 -23.54 -9.37
CA GLY A 534 12.09 -22.77 -8.35
C GLY A 534 13.06 -21.97 -7.47
N PRO A 535 12.52 -21.07 -6.61
CA PRO A 535 13.36 -20.32 -5.70
C PRO A 535 14.19 -21.26 -4.82
N GLN A 536 15.42 -20.90 -4.58
CA GLN A 536 16.30 -21.68 -3.68
C GLN A 536 16.07 -21.21 -2.25
N ASP A 537 16.06 -22.16 -1.32
CA ASP A 537 16.01 -21.84 0.10
C ASP A 537 17.27 -21.04 0.51
N PRO A 538 17.11 -20.02 1.38
CA PRO A 538 18.25 -19.29 1.90
C PRO A 538 19.20 -20.22 2.69
N LYS A 539 20.49 -19.98 2.58
CA LYS A 539 21.50 -20.72 3.34
C LYS A 539 21.29 -20.46 4.83
N THR A 540 20.74 -21.45 5.50
CA THR A 540 20.42 -21.38 6.92
C THR A 540 21.31 -22.33 7.70
N ARG A 541 21.86 -21.85 8.83
CA ARG A 541 22.60 -22.71 9.77
C ARG A 541 22.05 -22.50 11.20
N LYS A 542 22.04 -23.57 11.98
CA LYS A 542 21.74 -23.48 13.39
C LYS A 542 23.01 -23.14 14.16
N VAL A 543 22.94 -22.10 14.97
CA VAL A 543 24.00 -21.64 15.88
C VAL A 543 23.52 -21.88 17.31
N GLU A 544 24.32 -22.64 18.08
CA GLU A 544 24.04 -22.84 19.51
C GLU A 544 24.75 -21.74 20.32
N ALA A 545 23.95 -20.81 20.83
CA ALA A 545 24.40 -19.67 21.62
C ALA A 545 23.62 -19.60 22.95
N LEU A 546 23.35 -18.40 23.48
CA LEU A 546 22.53 -18.24 24.69
C LEU A 546 21.11 -18.81 24.53
N VAL A 547 20.58 -18.76 23.34
CA VAL A 547 19.36 -19.42 22.87
C VAL A 547 19.63 -20.05 21.51
N PRO A 548 18.86 -21.07 21.07
CA PRO A 548 18.97 -21.59 19.72
C PRO A 548 18.75 -20.47 18.69
N CYS A 549 19.66 -20.32 17.74
CA CYS A 549 19.60 -19.29 16.70
C CYS A 549 19.69 -19.92 15.30
N TYR A 550 18.78 -19.52 14.42
CA TYR A 550 18.81 -19.88 13.00
C TYR A 550 19.37 -18.69 12.22
N HIS A 551 20.59 -18.82 11.71
CA HIS A 551 21.25 -17.79 10.93
C HIS A 551 21.02 -17.99 9.45
N HIS A 552 20.42 -17.00 8.81
CA HIS A 552 20.16 -16.92 7.38
C HIS A 552 21.21 -16.00 6.73
N LEU A 553 22.11 -16.61 5.94
CA LEU A 553 23.18 -15.92 5.23
C LEU A 553 22.63 -15.33 3.95
N ILE A 554 22.09 -14.14 4.04
CA ILE A 554 21.53 -13.36 2.94
C ILE A 554 22.25 -12.01 2.90
N ASP A 555 22.60 -11.54 1.70
CA ASP A 555 23.05 -10.16 1.50
C ASP A 555 21.83 -9.23 1.65
N ALA A 556 21.74 -8.59 2.78
CA ALA A 556 20.65 -7.69 3.16
C ALA A 556 21.08 -6.21 3.14
N HIS A 557 21.97 -5.83 2.20
CA HIS A 557 22.42 -4.44 2.00
C HIS A 557 22.94 -3.76 3.27
N ARG A 558 23.74 -4.49 4.07
CA ARG A 558 24.28 -4.05 5.37
C ARG A 558 23.20 -3.82 6.43
N ILE A 559 22.09 -4.57 6.39
CA ILE A 559 21.07 -4.56 7.42
C ILE A 559 21.06 -5.94 8.11
N GLY A 560 21.05 -5.93 9.44
CA GLY A 560 20.83 -7.12 10.25
C GLY A 560 19.40 -7.18 10.77
N TYR A 561 18.77 -8.36 10.73
CA TYR A 561 17.44 -8.60 11.28
C TYR A 561 17.51 -9.66 12.36
N ALA A 562 16.96 -9.39 13.53
CA ALA A 562 16.84 -10.32 14.65
C ALA A 562 15.38 -10.51 15.04
N TYR A 563 14.91 -11.77 15.01
CA TYR A 563 13.57 -12.13 15.44
C TYR A 563 13.66 -13.13 16.60
N TRP A 564 12.98 -12.83 17.69
CA TRP A 564 12.92 -13.63 18.90
C TRP A 564 11.52 -14.23 19.03
N TYR A 565 11.45 -15.55 19.13
CA TYR A 565 10.20 -16.29 19.21
C TYR A 565 10.03 -16.90 20.58
N PHE A 566 9.07 -16.43 21.34
CA PHE A 566 8.72 -16.96 22.66
C PHE A 566 7.45 -17.79 22.58
N ASN A 567 7.52 -19.07 23.01
CA ASN A 567 6.40 -19.98 22.94
C ASN A 567 5.31 -19.61 23.96
N LEU A 568 4.06 -19.57 23.55
CA LEU A 568 2.90 -19.26 24.38
C LEU A 568 2.14 -20.51 24.87
N GLY A 569 2.68 -21.72 24.74
CA GLY A 569 2.05 -22.95 25.22
C GLY A 569 1.78 -23.00 26.73
N GLY A 570 2.51 -22.21 27.53
CA GLY A 570 2.28 -22.08 28.98
C GLY A 570 1.25 -21.00 29.36
N VAL A 571 0.60 -20.36 28.41
CA VAL A 571 -0.45 -19.33 28.57
C VAL A 571 -1.82 -19.98 28.39
N SER A 572 -2.84 -19.65 29.21
CA SER A 572 -4.18 -20.17 29.01
C SER A 572 -4.90 -19.41 27.89
N PHE A 573 -5.95 -20.00 27.33
CA PHE A 573 -6.73 -19.38 26.26
C PHE A 573 -7.32 -18.03 26.68
N GLU A 574 -7.79 -17.91 27.92
CA GLU A 574 -8.35 -16.69 28.49
C GLU A 574 -7.29 -15.59 28.72
N GLU A 575 -6.00 -15.96 28.76
CA GLU A 575 -4.89 -15.02 28.91
C GLU A 575 -4.42 -14.43 27.56
N LEU A 576 -4.76 -15.04 26.42
CA LEU A 576 -4.29 -14.61 25.10
C LEU A 576 -4.58 -13.12 24.81
N PRO A 577 -5.76 -12.55 25.09
CA PRO A 577 -5.99 -11.11 24.86
C PRO A 577 -5.04 -10.22 25.68
N TYR A 578 -4.66 -10.63 26.88
CA TYR A 578 -3.69 -9.89 27.70
C TYR A 578 -2.26 -9.98 27.15
N VAL A 579 -1.91 -11.07 26.44
CA VAL A 579 -0.64 -11.16 25.70
C VAL A 579 -0.59 -10.11 24.60
N SER A 580 -1.68 -9.90 23.87
CA SER A 580 -1.76 -8.86 22.86
C SER A 580 -1.72 -7.46 23.45
N VAL A 581 -2.38 -7.25 24.62
CA VAL A 581 -2.23 -5.98 25.35
C VAL A 581 -0.76 -5.75 25.70
N LEU A 582 -0.05 -6.76 26.23
CA LEU A 582 1.38 -6.64 26.53
C LEU A 582 2.20 -6.29 25.29
N ALA A 583 1.96 -6.94 24.16
CA ALA A 583 2.63 -6.67 22.90
C ALA A 583 2.40 -5.21 22.41
N ASN A 584 1.21 -4.66 22.59
CA ASN A 584 0.89 -3.28 22.22
C ASN A 584 1.54 -2.22 23.13
N LEU A 585 1.98 -2.59 24.33
CA LEU A 585 2.55 -1.67 25.34
C LEU A 585 4.08 -1.66 25.35
N LEU A 586 4.72 -2.80 25.05
CA LEU A 586 6.19 -2.90 25.06
C LEU A 586 6.78 -1.97 23.99
N GLY A 587 7.87 -1.28 24.37
CA GLY A 587 8.50 -0.25 23.52
C GLY A 587 7.86 1.14 23.61
N LYS A 588 6.69 1.29 24.26
CA LYS A 588 5.95 2.55 24.33
C LYS A 588 5.83 3.15 25.75
N LEU A 589 6.42 2.49 26.71
CA LEU A 589 6.40 2.86 28.13
C LEU A 589 7.83 3.06 28.62
N ASP A 590 7.98 3.79 29.74
CA ASP A 590 9.27 3.92 30.41
C ASP A 590 9.85 2.55 30.75
N THR A 591 11.18 2.46 30.70
CA THR A 591 11.94 1.36 31.27
C THR A 591 12.57 1.76 32.61
N GLU A 592 13.36 0.88 33.22
CA GLU A 592 14.15 1.26 34.40
C GLU A 592 15.31 2.21 34.04
N LYS A 593 15.77 2.20 32.77
CA LYS A 593 16.93 2.98 32.30
C LYS A 593 16.53 4.26 31.59
N HIS A 594 15.49 4.19 30.78
CA HIS A 594 15.10 5.30 29.89
C HIS A 594 13.63 5.66 30.07
N SER A 595 13.31 6.94 29.91
CA SER A 595 11.94 7.38 29.67
C SER A 595 11.44 6.85 28.32
N ALA A 596 10.12 6.83 28.10
CA ALA A 596 9.55 6.45 26.81
C ALA A 596 10.10 7.32 25.67
N TYR A 597 10.28 8.62 25.94
CA TYR A 597 10.90 9.55 24.99
C TYR A 597 12.36 9.19 24.66
N ASP A 598 13.21 8.98 25.67
CA ASP A 598 14.61 8.64 25.43
C ASP A 598 14.75 7.28 24.74
N LEU A 599 13.89 6.30 25.13
CA LEU A 599 13.86 4.97 24.52
C LEU A 599 13.50 5.06 23.03
N ASP A 600 12.47 5.83 22.71
CA ASP A 600 12.00 6.06 21.36
C ASP A 600 13.10 6.67 20.48
N THR A 601 13.68 7.79 20.93
CA THR A 601 14.79 8.47 20.26
C THR A 601 16.01 7.55 20.04
N ILE A 602 16.37 6.72 21.04
CA ILE A 602 17.47 5.77 20.89
C ILE A 602 17.11 4.65 19.91
N CYS A 603 15.87 4.13 19.95
CA CYS A 603 15.42 3.13 18.99
C CYS A 603 15.48 3.66 17.56
N GLU A 604 14.95 4.85 17.30
CA GLU A 604 15.01 5.49 15.99
C GLU A 604 16.46 5.76 15.54
N ALA A 605 17.34 6.23 16.44
CA ALA A 605 18.73 6.51 16.11
C ALA A 605 19.59 5.27 15.86
N LYS A 606 19.20 4.08 16.37
CA LYS A 606 20.03 2.87 16.38
C LYS A 606 19.43 1.69 15.67
N LEU A 607 18.12 1.64 15.53
CA LEU A 607 17.38 0.55 14.90
C LEU A 607 16.58 1.10 13.70
N GLY A 608 16.39 0.26 12.70
CA GLY A 608 15.39 0.51 11.66
C GLY A 608 13.97 0.19 12.14
N GLY A 609 13.86 -0.69 13.13
CA GLY A 609 12.59 -1.02 13.76
C GLY A 609 12.76 -1.87 14.99
N LEU A 610 11.82 -1.73 15.94
CA LEU A 610 11.64 -2.60 17.08
C LEU A 610 10.15 -2.86 17.28
N SER A 611 9.73 -4.10 17.12
CA SER A 611 8.33 -4.49 17.14
C SER A 611 8.07 -5.64 18.10
N PHE A 612 6.89 -5.61 18.74
CA PHE A 612 6.39 -6.63 19.64
C PHE A 612 5.02 -7.06 19.12
N PHE A 613 4.88 -8.33 18.77
CA PHE A 613 3.64 -8.83 18.17
C PHE A 613 3.42 -10.31 18.49
N THR A 614 2.32 -10.86 18.01
CA THR A 614 1.98 -12.26 18.19
C THR A 614 1.73 -12.92 16.86
N GLU A 615 2.19 -14.16 16.71
CA GLU A 615 1.92 -15.00 15.54
C GLU A 615 1.37 -16.36 15.98
N VAL A 616 0.62 -17.00 15.10
CA VAL A 616 0.07 -18.33 15.34
C VAL A 616 0.46 -19.25 14.20
N TYR A 617 1.24 -20.24 14.51
CA TYR A 617 1.63 -21.28 13.56
C TYR A 617 0.75 -22.52 13.73
N SER A 618 0.57 -23.26 12.66
CA SER A 618 -0.13 -24.53 12.61
C SER A 618 0.64 -25.54 11.76
N THR A 619 0.21 -26.78 11.76
CA THR A 619 0.62 -27.77 10.77
C THR A 619 -0.49 -27.96 9.74
N ASP A 620 -0.12 -28.07 8.47
CA ASP A 620 -1.07 -28.12 7.35
C ASP A 620 -2.00 -29.35 7.40
N ASP A 621 -1.60 -30.40 8.08
CA ASP A 621 -2.32 -31.67 8.19
C ASP A 621 -3.15 -31.82 9.48
N ASP A 622 -3.09 -30.84 10.38
CA ASP A 622 -3.79 -30.89 11.68
C ASP A 622 -4.57 -29.58 11.96
N PRO A 623 -5.89 -29.56 11.73
CA PRO A 623 -6.73 -28.40 11.99
C PRO A 623 -6.90 -28.08 13.49
N GLU A 624 -6.54 -29.00 14.38
CA GLU A 624 -6.52 -28.77 15.83
C GLU A 624 -5.16 -28.20 16.31
N SER A 625 -4.14 -28.10 15.41
CA SER A 625 -2.84 -27.52 15.72
C SER A 625 -2.91 -26.00 15.88
N ALA A 626 -2.38 -25.49 16.99
CA ALA A 626 -2.19 -24.06 17.21
C ALA A 626 -0.94 -23.82 18.07
N ARG A 627 0.04 -23.12 17.52
CA ARG A 627 1.33 -22.83 18.17
C ARG A 627 1.55 -21.32 18.22
N PRO A 628 0.88 -20.62 19.14
CA PRO A 628 1.07 -19.19 19.26
C PRO A 628 2.46 -18.85 19.79
N LYS A 629 3.03 -17.78 19.25
CA LYS A 629 4.31 -17.20 19.67
C LYS A 629 4.12 -15.72 20.01
N PHE A 630 4.84 -15.28 21.00
CA PHE A 630 5.14 -13.86 21.17
C PHE A 630 6.42 -13.59 20.41
N VAL A 631 6.41 -12.63 19.50
CA VAL A 631 7.55 -12.33 18.64
C VAL A 631 8.08 -10.93 18.95
N VAL A 632 9.39 -10.81 19.00
CA VAL A 632 10.08 -9.52 19.05
C VAL A 632 10.94 -9.43 17.81
N GLY A 633 10.69 -8.44 16.95
CA GLY A 633 11.44 -8.18 15.74
C GLY A 633 12.26 -6.91 15.90
N ALA A 634 13.53 -6.95 15.50
CA ALA A 634 14.38 -5.78 15.43
C ALA A 634 15.23 -5.81 14.17
N SER A 635 15.46 -4.63 13.56
CA SER A 635 16.34 -4.45 12.42
C SER A 635 17.29 -3.29 12.66
N ALA A 636 18.52 -3.36 12.11
CA ALA A 636 19.50 -2.30 12.27
C ALA A 636 20.52 -2.32 11.14
N LEU A 637 21.12 -1.17 10.85
CA LEU A 637 22.33 -1.11 10.02
C LEU A 637 23.49 -1.85 10.69
N SER A 638 24.41 -2.45 9.94
CA SER A 638 25.53 -3.25 10.43
C SER A 638 26.36 -2.59 11.53
N GLU A 639 26.59 -1.28 11.45
CA GLU A 639 27.30 -0.51 12.47
C GLU A 639 26.54 -0.43 13.81
N ASN A 640 25.24 -0.73 13.79
CA ASN A 640 24.37 -0.74 14.95
C ASN A 640 23.96 -2.16 15.40
N ALA A 641 24.55 -3.23 14.85
CA ALA A 641 24.16 -4.63 15.11
C ALA A 641 24.07 -4.98 16.61
N ARG A 642 24.91 -4.39 17.49
CA ARG A 642 24.83 -4.59 18.93
C ARG A 642 23.47 -4.20 19.53
N TRP A 643 22.83 -3.19 18.98
CA TRP A 643 21.57 -2.67 19.51
C TRP A 643 20.40 -3.61 19.24
N LEU A 644 20.54 -4.53 18.27
CA LEU A 644 19.57 -5.62 18.07
C LEU A 644 19.41 -6.52 19.30
N ALA A 645 20.41 -6.60 20.16
CA ALA A 645 20.36 -7.35 21.42
C ALA A 645 19.99 -6.46 22.61
N GLU A 646 20.62 -5.29 22.74
CA GLU A 646 20.56 -4.47 23.97
C GLU A 646 19.18 -3.83 24.18
N LEU A 647 18.59 -3.25 23.11
CA LEU A 647 17.31 -2.53 23.22
C LEU A 647 16.12 -3.49 23.45
N PRO A 648 15.94 -4.58 22.67
CA PRO A 648 14.91 -5.57 23.01
C PRO A 648 15.02 -6.10 24.43
N ALA A 649 16.25 -6.45 24.88
CA ALA A 649 16.49 -6.96 26.23
C ALA A 649 16.09 -5.96 27.33
N GLU A 650 16.37 -4.69 27.12
CA GLU A 650 15.93 -3.63 28.02
C GLU A 650 14.41 -3.56 28.11
N VAL A 651 13.73 -3.54 26.94
CA VAL A 651 12.27 -3.39 26.88
C VAL A 651 11.58 -4.56 27.57
N TRP A 652 11.84 -5.81 27.19
CA TRP A 652 11.12 -6.91 27.82
C TRP A 652 11.54 -7.15 29.28
N GLY A 653 12.78 -6.78 29.66
CA GLY A 653 13.31 -7.00 31.00
C GLY A 653 12.87 -5.95 32.02
N SER A 654 12.70 -4.69 31.60
CA SER A 654 12.60 -3.57 32.54
C SER A 654 11.51 -2.54 32.28
N THR A 655 10.58 -2.79 31.33
CA THR A 655 9.43 -1.90 31.12
C THR A 655 8.60 -1.72 32.39
N ARG A 656 8.24 -0.47 32.70
CA ARG A 656 7.43 -0.09 33.87
C ARG A 656 5.95 -0.02 33.48
N LEU A 657 5.15 -0.95 33.98
CA LEU A 657 3.70 -1.03 33.73
C LEU A 657 2.87 -0.24 34.77
N ALA A 658 3.45 0.77 35.41
CA ALA A 658 2.78 1.51 36.49
C ALA A 658 1.93 2.71 36.01
N ASP A 659 2.22 3.26 34.84
CA ASP A 659 1.49 4.39 34.26
C ASP A 659 0.19 3.92 33.60
N THR A 660 -0.87 3.82 34.40
CA THR A 660 -2.17 3.33 33.92
C THR A 660 -2.87 4.29 32.97
N GLN A 661 -2.60 5.61 33.06
CA GLN A 661 -3.16 6.56 32.11
C GLN A 661 -2.54 6.37 30.72
N ARG A 662 -1.23 6.28 30.66
CA ARG A 662 -0.52 6.02 29.38
C ARG A 662 -0.94 4.69 28.76
N ILE A 663 -1.12 3.66 29.58
CA ILE A 663 -1.63 2.36 29.12
C ILE A 663 -3.02 2.52 28.49
N ARG A 664 -3.91 3.27 29.13
CA ARG A 664 -5.25 3.58 28.57
C ARG A 664 -5.13 4.22 27.20
N ASP A 665 -4.35 5.30 27.09
CA ASP A 665 -4.23 6.10 25.87
C ASP A 665 -3.72 5.23 24.69
N ILE A 666 -2.71 4.39 24.91
CA ILE A 666 -2.18 3.45 23.91
C ILE A 666 -3.27 2.43 23.49
N LEU A 667 -4.05 1.91 24.41
CA LEU A 667 -5.10 0.95 24.12
C LEU A 667 -6.30 1.60 23.40
N GLU A 668 -6.61 2.84 23.66
CA GLU A 668 -7.62 3.61 22.92
C GLU A 668 -7.17 3.86 21.49
N GLN A 669 -5.91 4.23 21.26
CA GLN A 669 -5.33 4.32 19.90
C GLN A 669 -5.43 2.99 19.16
N ARG A 670 -5.11 1.87 19.83
CA ARG A 670 -5.24 0.54 19.24
C ARG A 670 -6.68 0.21 18.84
N ARG A 671 -7.66 0.53 19.68
CA ARG A 671 -9.09 0.35 19.39
C ARG A 671 -9.50 1.10 18.13
N VAL A 672 -9.14 2.39 18.05
CA VAL A 672 -9.45 3.23 16.88
C VAL A 672 -8.82 2.67 15.60
N GLY A 673 -7.54 2.27 15.65
CA GLY A 673 -6.88 1.66 14.50
C GLY A 673 -7.54 0.34 14.03
N MET A 674 -8.05 -0.47 14.96
CA MET A 674 -8.80 -1.68 14.59
C MET A 674 -10.16 -1.35 13.94
N GLU A 675 -10.86 -0.34 14.40
CA GLU A 675 -12.12 0.11 13.79
C GLU A 675 -11.91 0.58 12.35
N GLN A 676 -10.84 1.33 12.09
CA GLN A 676 -10.45 1.73 10.73
C GLN A 676 -10.11 0.52 9.85
N ALA A 677 -9.32 -0.41 10.36
CA ALA A 677 -8.96 -1.63 9.62
C ALA A 677 -10.19 -2.49 9.24
N PHE A 678 -11.23 -2.52 10.07
CA PHE A 678 -12.49 -3.21 9.73
C PHE A 678 -13.27 -2.51 8.61
N VAL A 679 -13.15 -1.20 8.49
CA VAL A 679 -13.79 -0.44 7.39
C VAL A 679 -12.99 -0.58 6.09
N GLU A 680 -11.68 -0.52 6.15
CA GLU A 680 -10.82 -0.57 4.96
C GLU A 680 -10.63 -1.99 4.42
N GLY A 681 -10.43 -2.96 5.32
CA GLY A 681 -10.08 -4.35 5.03
C GLY A 681 -11.09 -5.38 5.57
N GLY A 682 -12.38 -5.07 5.59
CA GLY A 682 -13.42 -5.90 6.18
C GLY A 682 -13.48 -7.33 5.64
N HIS A 683 -13.05 -7.56 4.38
CA HIS A 683 -12.93 -8.91 3.82
C HIS A 683 -11.91 -9.78 4.57
N ALA A 684 -10.81 -9.21 5.01
CA ALA A 684 -9.80 -9.94 5.80
C ALA A 684 -10.38 -10.35 7.17
N ALA A 685 -11.10 -9.45 7.83
CA ALA A 685 -11.80 -9.77 9.07
C ALA A 685 -12.88 -10.84 8.85
N ALA A 686 -13.66 -10.76 7.77
CA ALA A 686 -14.65 -11.77 7.43
C ALA A 686 -14.00 -13.15 7.20
N LEU A 687 -12.90 -13.22 6.46
CA LEU A 687 -12.17 -14.46 6.21
C LEU A 687 -11.51 -15.03 7.48
N SER A 688 -10.98 -14.18 8.36
CA SER A 688 -10.49 -14.59 9.69
C SER A 688 -11.60 -15.23 10.52
N ARG A 689 -12.79 -14.61 10.56
CA ARG A 689 -13.98 -15.15 11.23
C ARG A 689 -14.42 -16.48 10.64
N VAL A 690 -14.38 -16.61 9.31
CA VAL A 690 -14.67 -17.88 8.63
C VAL A 690 -13.65 -18.94 9.03
N SER A 691 -12.35 -18.63 8.99
CA SER A 691 -11.28 -19.57 9.35
C SER A 691 -11.42 -20.07 10.79
N SER A 692 -11.81 -19.20 11.73
CA SER A 692 -12.00 -19.55 13.14
C SER A 692 -13.16 -20.53 13.40
N GLN A 693 -13.97 -20.84 12.38
CA GLN A 693 -15.01 -21.86 12.45
C GLN A 693 -14.48 -23.27 12.16
N PHE A 694 -13.25 -23.38 11.65
CA PHE A 694 -12.67 -24.64 11.18
C PHE A 694 -11.31 -24.96 11.82
N LEU A 695 -10.49 -23.93 12.11
CA LEU A 695 -9.09 -24.08 12.51
C LEU A 695 -8.84 -23.57 13.92
N ALA A 696 -8.18 -24.37 14.75
CA ALA A 696 -7.79 -23.97 16.09
C ALA A 696 -6.81 -22.81 16.09
N SER A 697 -5.87 -22.75 15.14
CA SER A 697 -4.96 -21.61 14.95
C SER A 697 -5.72 -20.30 14.75
N SER A 698 -6.78 -20.30 13.96
CA SER A 698 -7.60 -19.13 13.70
C SER A 698 -8.48 -18.74 14.92
N VAL A 699 -8.92 -19.72 15.73
CA VAL A 699 -9.59 -19.41 17.02
C VAL A 699 -8.62 -18.67 17.94
N VAL A 700 -7.34 -19.05 17.99
CA VAL A 700 -6.31 -18.35 18.76
C VAL A 700 -6.03 -16.98 18.17
N SER A 701 -5.91 -16.85 16.85
CA SER A 701 -5.68 -15.57 16.18
C SER A 701 -6.78 -14.55 16.45
N GLU A 702 -8.05 -14.99 16.54
CA GLU A 702 -9.17 -14.12 16.93
C GLU A 702 -9.01 -13.54 18.35
N GLN A 703 -8.46 -14.31 19.29
CA GLN A 703 -8.16 -13.83 20.64
C GLN A 703 -6.94 -12.89 20.69
N LEU A 704 -6.02 -12.99 19.73
CA LEU A 704 -4.80 -12.20 19.71
C LEU A 704 -4.92 -10.91 18.87
N GLY A 705 -5.77 -10.88 17.86
CA GLY A 705 -5.83 -9.71 16.97
C GLY A 705 -7.11 -9.53 16.17
N GLY A 706 -8.07 -10.47 16.29
CA GLY A 706 -9.33 -10.43 15.52
C GLY A 706 -10.46 -9.70 16.24
N VAL A 707 -11.67 -9.97 15.80
CA VAL A 707 -12.91 -9.37 16.36
C VAL A 707 -13.09 -9.71 17.85
N ASP A 708 -12.68 -10.91 18.28
CA ASP A 708 -12.81 -11.28 19.70
C ASP A 708 -11.86 -10.46 20.58
N PHE A 709 -10.63 -10.19 20.11
CA PHE A 709 -9.72 -9.27 20.79
C PHE A 709 -10.27 -7.84 20.82
N TYR A 710 -10.84 -7.35 19.72
CA TYR A 710 -11.47 -6.03 19.68
C TYR A 710 -12.57 -5.90 20.74
N ARG A 711 -13.46 -6.90 20.84
CA ARG A 711 -14.52 -6.92 21.87
C ARG A 711 -13.96 -6.93 23.29
N PHE A 712 -12.92 -7.72 23.52
CA PHE A 712 -12.21 -7.73 24.80
C PHE A 712 -11.63 -6.34 25.10
N LEU A 713 -11.01 -5.69 24.14
CA LEU A 713 -10.41 -4.36 24.27
C LEU A 713 -11.47 -3.29 24.61
N CYS A 714 -12.61 -3.30 23.91
CA CYS A 714 -13.73 -2.42 24.21
C CYS A 714 -14.26 -2.63 25.65
N ASP A 715 -14.45 -3.88 26.07
CA ASP A 715 -14.89 -4.19 27.45
C ASP A 715 -13.87 -3.77 28.52
N LEU A 716 -12.58 -3.99 28.22
CA LEU A 716 -11.49 -3.56 29.10
C LEU A 716 -11.48 -2.03 29.26
N LEU A 717 -11.55 -1.28 28.17
CA LEU A 717 -11.54 0.19 28.17
C LEU A 717 -12.78 0.78 28.85
N ALA A 718 -13.96 0.21 28.60
CA ALA A 718 -15.20 0.64 29.26
C ALA A 718 -15.17 0.50 30.79
N ASN A 719 -14.35 -0.39 31.31
CA ASN A 719 -14.22 -0.69 32.75
C ASN A 719 -12.79 -0.47 33.27
N PHE A 720 -12.01 0.37 32.58
CA PHE A 720 -10.56 0.44 32.79
C PHE A 720 -10.16 0.79 34.23
N ASP A 721 -10.73 1.84 34.81
CA ASP A 721 -10.34 2.32 36.14
C ASP A 721 -10.53 1.25 37.23
N ALA A 722 -11.57 0.43 37.11
CA ALA A 722 -11.84 -0.66 38.05
C ALA A 722 -10.92 -1.88 37.82
N ARG A 723 -10.31 -2.00 36.66
CA ARG A 723 -9.51 -3.16 36.23
C ARG A 723 -8.01 -2.89 36.11
N ALA A 724 -7.58 -1.63 36.20
CA ALA A 724 -6.20 -1.22 35.96
C ALA A 724 -5.18 -1.98 36.81
N ASP A 725 -5.38 -2.06 38.13
CA ASP A 725 -4.44 -2.76 39.03
C ASP A 725 -4.35 -4.27 38.71
N ALA A 726 -5.50 -4.88 38.38
CA ALA A 726 -5.55 -6.30 38.05
C ALA A 726 -4.92 -6.54 36.66
N LEU A 727 -5.08 -5.60 35.73
CA LEU A 727 -4.42 -5.62 34.42
C LEU A 727 -2.90 -5.57 34.59
N VAL A 728 -2.38 -4.58 35.33
CA VAL A 728 -0.94 -4.44 35.57
C VAL A 728 -0.35 -5.72 36.19
N ALA A 729 -1.01 -6.25 37.24
CA ALA A 729 -0.55 -7.50 37.86
C ALA A 729 -0.53 -8.69 36.88
N LYS A 730 -1.54 -8.77 35.99
CA LYS A 730 -1.62 -9.79 34.94
C LYS A 730 -0.49 -9.66 33.93
N LEU A 731 -0.25 -8.43 33.44
CA LEU A 731 0.81 -8.15 32.47
C LEU A 731 2.20 -8.43 33.02
N GLU A 732 2.48 -8.06 34.27
CA GLU A 732 3.74 -8.40 34.96
C GLU A 732 3.95 -9.91 35.11
N ASP A 733 2.89 -10.66 35.39
CA ASP A 733 2.96 -12.12 35.47
C ASP A 733 3.25 -12.74 34.11
N LEU A 734 2.54 -12.29 33.04
CA LEU A 734 2.76 -12.75 31.68
C LEU A 734 4.17 -12.42 31.20
N ARG A 735 4.66 -11.17 31.41
CA ARG A 735 6.01 -10.77 31.06
C ARG A 735 7.07 -11.70 31.60
N ARG A 736 7.00 -12.06 32.91
CA ARG A 736 7.94 -12.97 33.55
C ARG A 736 7.87 -14.41 33.02
N ARG A 737 6.67 -14.86 32.63
CA ARG A 737 6.47 -16.22 32.11
C ARG A 737 6.92 -16.32 30.64
N ILE A 738 6.65 -15.31 29.83
CA ILE A 738 6.94 -15.32 28.40
C ILE A 738 8.46 -15.20 28.17
N PHE A 739 9.09 -14.16 28.73
CA PHE A 739 10.50 -13.84 28.48
C PHE A 739 11.44 -14.67 29.30
N SER A 740 11.58 -15.95 28.93
CA SER A 740 12.48 -16.90 29.59
C SER A 740 13.35 -17.63 28.57
N ARG A 741 14.58 -17.94 28.95
CA ARG A 741 15.60 -18.58 28.08
C ARG A 741 15.14 -19.93 27.54
N GLY A 742 14.50 -20.75 28.35
CA GLY A 742 14.02 -22.07 27.95
C GLY A 742 12.81 -22.05 27.03
N ASN A 743 12.24 -20.88 26.79
CA ASN A 743 11.04 -20.65 25.98
C ASN A 743 11.33 -19.91 24.66
N CYS A 744 12.61 -19.55 24.45
CA CYS A 744 13.05 -18.68 23.37
C CYS A 744 13.85 -19.44 22.32
N GLU A 745 13.58 -19.16 21.05
CA GLU A 745 14.42 -19.41 19.90
C GLU A 745 14.47 -18.14 19.05
N MET A 746 15.52 -17.96 18.25
CA MET A 746 15.63 -16.78 17.40
C MET A 746 16.05 -17.10 15.98
N SER A 747 15.75 -16.17 15.10
CA SER A 747 16.20 -16.09 13.73
C SER A 747 17.06 -14.84 13.56
N PHE A 748 18.19 -14.95 12.88
CA PHE A 748 19.03 -13.82 12.51
C PHE A 748 19.30 -13.85 11.01
N THR A 749 19.07 -12.73 10.34
CA THR A 749 19.40 -12.53 8.92
C THR A 749 20.44 -11.42 8.82
N GLY A 750 21.50 -11.64 8.07
CA GLY A 750 22.62 -10.73 7.89
C GLY A 750 23.93 -11.47 7.70
N ASP A 751 25.04 -10.76 7.66
CA ASP A 751 26.35 -11.35 7.49
C ASP A 751 26.92 -11.93 8.79
N GLU A 752 28.10 -12.55 8.69
CA GLU A 752 28.74 -13.18 9.86
C GLU A 752 29.26 -12.15 10.87
N ALA A 753 29.73 -10.99 10.39
CA ALA A 753 30.27 -9.96 11.25
C ALA A 753 29.18 -9.30 12.08
N ASP A 754 28.00 -9.14 11.51
CA ASP A 754 26.82 -8.62 12.22
C ASP A 754 26.34 -9.60 13.30
N LEU A 755 26.29 -10.89 12.98
CA LEU A 755 25.95 -11.92 13.97
C LEU A 755 26.95 -11.98 15.11
N ASP A 756 28.25 -11.86 14.82
CA ASP A 756 29.30 -11.85 15.83
C ASP A 756 29.16 -10.60 16.75
N ALA A 757 28.97 -9.42 16.17
CA ALA A 757 28.73 -8.17 16.90
C ALA A 757 27.48 -8.25 17.79
N PHE A 758 26.40 -8.87 17.27
CA PHE A 758 25.18 -9.14 18.01
C PHE A 758 25.45 -10.03 19.24
N TRP A 759 26.14 -11.17 19.07
CA TRP A 759 26.39 -12.10 20.19
C TRP A 759 27.42 -11.56 21.20
N ASP A 760 28.36 -10.74 20.77
CA ASP A 760 29.30 -10.05 21.68
C ASP A 760 28.56 -9.08 22.61
N ALA A 761 27.51 -8.42 22.13
CA ALA A 761 26.66 -7.54 22.91
C ALA A 761 25.60 -8.30 23.75
N ALA A 762 25.19 -9.47 23.32
CA ALA A 762 24.13 -10.28 23.94
C ALA A 762 24.56 -11.08 25.17
N ALA A 763 25.62 -10.66 25.90
CA ALA A 763 26.16 -11.39 27.06
C ALA A 763 25.11 -11.62 28.18
N ASP A 764 24.12 -10.73 28.30
CA ASP A 764 22.96 -10.88 29.16
C ASP A 764 21.72 -10.35 28.46
N LEU A 765 20.81 -11.26 28.09
CA LEU A 765 19.54 -10.92 27.41
C LEU A 765 18.40 -10.58 28.38
N GLY A 766 18.66 -10.53 29.70
CA GLY A 766 17.61 -10.29 30.70
C GLY A 766 16.52 -11.38 30.74
N LEU A 767 16.76 -12.52 30.11
CA LEU A 767 15.81 -13.64 30.09
C LEU A 767 15.89 -14.43 31.41
N SER A 768 14.73 -14.73 31.98
CA SER A 768 14.66 -15.55 33.18
C SER A 768 15.11 -17.01 32.91
N ASP A 769 15.72 -17.67 33.90
CA ASP A 769 16.05 -19.10 33.84
C ASP A 769 14.86 -20.02 34.15
N ALA A 770 13.68 -19.44 34.37
CA ALA A 770 12.49 -20.21 34.69
C ALA A 770 12.16 -21.18 33.55
N ALA A 771 12.31 -22.49 33.82
CA ALA A 771 11.77 -23.48 32.92
C ALA A 771 10.24 -23.36 32.94
N GLN A 772 9.66 -22.87 31.84
CA GLN A 772 8.22 -23.01 31.69
C GLN A 772 7.91 -24.51 31.55
N GLY A 773 6.88 -24.96 32.24
CA GLY A 773 6.30 -26.26 31.96
C GLY A 773 5.89 -26.28 30.50
N ALA A 774 6.24 -27.33 29.78
CA ALA A 774 5.75 -27.59 28.42
C ALA A 774 4.23 -27.84 28.51
N GLY A 775 3.48 -26.78 28.78
CA GLY A 775 2.02 -26.77 28.68
C GLY A 775 1.62 -26.73 27.22
N GLU A 776 0.62 -27.48 26.85
CA GLU A 776 -0.05 -27.37 25.57
C GLU A 776 -1.26 -26.44 25.75
N LEU A 777 -1.38 -25.44 24.88
CA LEU A 777 -2.51 -24.52 24.91
C LEU A 777 -3.80 -25.30 24.59
N VAL A 778 -4.75 -25.29 25.51
CA VAL A 778 -6.07 -25.89 25.27
C VAL A 778 -6.95 -24.89 24.54
N VAL A 779 -7.20 -25.15 23.26
CA VAL A 779 -8.01 -24.28 22.39
C VAL A 779 -9.46 -24.82 22.38
N PRO A 780 -10.48 -23.94 22.54
CA PRO A 780 -11.87 -24.32 22.31
C PRO A 780 -12.09 -24.85 20.89
N LYS A 781 -12.93 -25.88 20.73
CA LYS A 781 -13.20 -26.43 19.41
C LYS A 781 -13.88 -25.41 18.51
N PRO A 782 -13.41 -25.25 17.27
CA PRO A 782 -14.09 -24.47 16.27
C PRO A 782 -15.55 -24.93 16.07
N HIS A 783 -16.44 -24.00 15.77
CA HIS A 783 -17.84 -24.31 15.49
C HIS A 783 -18.40 -23.38 14.40
N ALA A 784 -19.20 -23.95 13.50
CA ALA A 784 -19.82 -23.23 12.41
C ALA A 784 -20.86 -22.20 12.93
N ARG A 785 -20.87 -21.03 12.35
CA ARG A 785 -21.80 -19.94 12.66
C ARG A 785 -21.97 -19.00 11.48
N ALA A 786 -23.13 -18.37 11.34
CA ALA A 786 -23.31 -17.23 10.45
C ALA A 786 -23.23 -15.94 11.28
N GLU A 787 -22.40 -15.02 10.87
CA GLU A 787 -22.19 -13.75 11.56
C GLU A 787 -22.28 -12.58 10.59
N ALA A 788 -22.78 -11.44 11.08
CA ALA A 788 -22.75 -10.18 10.37
C ALA A 788 -22.32 -9.07 11.34
N PHE A 789 -21.46 -8.18 10.86
CA PHE A 789 -20.96 -7.04 11.60
C PHE A 789 -21.31 -5.76 10.84
N VAL A 790 -21.81 -4.76 11.55
CA VAL A 790 -22.11 -3.45 10.96
C VAL A 790 -20.88 -2.57 11.07
N VAL A 791 -20.41 -2.07 9.94
CA VAL A 791 -19.33 -1.09 9.84
C VAL A 791 -19.84 0.18 9.14
N PRO A 792 -19.31 1.35 9.43
CA PRO A 792 -19.72 2.62 8.81
C PRO A 792 -19.14 2.74 7.39
N SER A 793 -19.66 1.95 6.46
CA SER A 793 -19.23 1.91 5.06
C SER A 793 -20.43 1.82 4.12
N ASN A 794 -20.31 2.36 2.91
CA ASN A 794 -21.31 2.24 1.85
C ASN A 794 -21.14 0.96 1.01
N VAL A 795 -20.13 0.17 1.31
CA VAL A 795 -19.84 -1.12 0.68
C VAL A 795 -19.81 -2.21 1.74
N CYS A 796 -19.98 -3.45 1.30
CA CYS A 796 -19.88 -4.60 2.19
C CYS A 796 -18.72 -5.52 1.81
N TYR A 797 -18.46 -6.48 2.68
CA TYR A 797 -17.42 -7.48 2.55
C TYR A 797 -18.03 -8.82 2.90
N VAL A 798 -17.95 -9.78 2.00
CA VAL A 798 -18.57 -11.11 2.20
C VAL A 798 -17.48 -12.17 2.26
N GLY A 799 -17.56 -13.06 3.22
CA GLY A 799 -16.70 -14.23 3.34
C GLY A 799 -17.51 -15.49 3.59
N GLU A 800 -17.22 -16.54 2.85
CA GLU A 800 -17.79 -17.87 3.03
C GLU A 800 -16.69 -18.92 2.98
N GLY A 801 -16.84 -20.03 3.72
CA GLY A 801 -15.84 -21.08 3.71
C GLY A 801 -16.33 -22.42 4.17
N MET A 802 -15.58 -23.44 3.77
CA MET A 802 -15.82 -24.84 4.14
C MET A 802 -14.50 -25.61 4.25
N ALA A 803 -14.49 -26.69 5.03
CA ALA A 803 -13.38 -27.61 5.02
C ALA A 803 -13.35 -28.35 3.67
N GLY A 804 -12.28 -28.21 2.91
CA GLY A 804 -12.19 -28.74 1.55
C GLY A 804 -11.67 -30.17 1.47
N VAL A 805 -10.69 -30.52 2.31
CA VAL A 805 -10.00 -31.82 2.25
C VAL A 805 -9.98 -32.43 3.66
N PRO A 806 -10.09 -33.76 3.82
CA PRO A 806 -9.96 -34.38 5.12
C PRO A 806 -8.57 -34.10 5.75
N ALA A 807 -8.53 -33.89 7.05
CA ALA A 807 -7.28 -33.76 7.79
C ALA A 807 -6.33 -34.91 7.47
N GLY A 808 -5.04 -34.61 7.32
CA GLY A 808 -4.01 -35.58 6.98
C GLY A 808 -3.82 -35.88 5.50
N THR A 809 -4.51 -35.17 4.61
CA THR A 809 -4.24 -35.23 3.16
C THR A 809 -3.42 -34.00 2.75
N SER A 810 -2.35 -34.19 1.99
CA SER A 810 -1.59 -33.07 1.41
C SER A 810 -2.44 -32.31 0.41
N LEU A 811 -2.30 -30.99 0.41
CA LEU A 811 -2.95 -30.13 -0.57
C LEU A 811 -2.53 -30.54 -1.99
N ASN A 812 -3.50 -30.87 -2.84
CA ASN A 812 -3.24 -31.19 -4.24
C ASN A 812 -3.09 -29.90 -5.05
N GLY A 813 -2.05 -29.83 -5.92
CA GLY A 813 -1.86 -28.70 -6.84
C GLY A 813 -3.08 -28.38 -7.73
N ALA A 814 -3.98 -29.32 -7.94
CA ALA A 814 -5.24 -29.10 -8.63
C ALA A 814 -6.12 -28.03 -7.94
N TRP A 815 -6.02 -27.86 -6.63
CA TRP A 815 -6.75 -26.80 -5.92
C TRP A 815 -6.22 -25.41 -6.27
N ARG A 816 -4.94 -25.27 -6.58
CA ARG A 816 -4.39 -23.99 -7.07
C ARG A 816 -4.93 -23.65 -8.44
N VAL A 817 -5.03 -24.65 -9.33
CA VAL A 817 -5.66 -24.49 -10.64
C VAL A 817 -7.16 -24.16 -10.50
N ALA A 818 -7.87 -24.86 -9.61
CA ALA A 818 -9.27 -24.58 -9.32
C ALA A 818 -9.47 -23.17 -8.75
N SER A 819 -8.57 -22.70 -7.88
CA SER A 819 -8.61 -21.34 -7.33
C SER A 819 -8.48 -20.29 -8.43
N GLN A 820 -7.57 -20.48 -9.36
CA GLN A 820 -7.39 -19.58 -10.50
C GLN A 820 -8.62 -19.58 -11.43
N ALA A 821 -9.13 -20.77 -11.77
CA ALA A 821 -10.31 -20.91 -12.62
C ALA A 821 -11.55 -20.28 -11.98
N LEU A 822 -11.85 -20.62 -10.72
CA LEU A 822 -13.02 -20.06 -10.02
C LEU A 822 -12.90 -18.55 -9.85
N SER A 823 -11.73 -18.04 -9.46
CA SER A 823 -11.54 -16.61 -9.24
C SER A 823 -11.72 -15.82 -10.52
N TYR A 824 -11.07 -16.22 -11.62
CA TYR A 824 -10.99 -15.41 -12.83
C TYR A 824 -11.95 -15.82 -13.95
N ASP A 825 -12.39 -17.08 -14.04
CA ASP A 825 -13.34 -17.48 -15.08
C ASP A 825 -14.81 -17.37 -14.62
N TYR A 826 -15.07 -17.39 -13.31
CA TYR A 826 -16.42 -17.30 -12.77
C TYR A 826 -16.62 -16.07 -11.87
N LEU A 827 -15.96 -16.00 -10.72
CA LEU A 827 -16.22 -14.96 -9.72
C LEU A 827 -15.92 -13.55 -10.22
N TRP A 828 -14.86 -13.39 -10.98
CA TRP A 828 -14.50 -12.10 -11.59
C TRP A 828 -15.65 -11.56 -12.45
N ASN A 829 -16.21 -12.40 -13.31
CA ASN A 829 -17.33 -12.01 -14.16
C ASN A 829 -18.62 -11.77 -13.36
N GLU A 830 -19.00 -12.70 -12.49
CA GLU A 830 -20.27 -12.64 -11.78
C GLU A 830 -20.32 -11.59 -10.67
N ILE A 831 -19.21 -11.40 -9.95
CA ILE A 831 -19.16 -10.55 -8.76
C ILE A 831 -18.59 -9.18 -9.06
N ARG A 832 -17.49 -9.11 -9.82
CA ARG A 832 -16.88 -7.83 -10.18
C ARG A 832 -17.58 -7.20 -11.38
N VAL A 833 -17.57 -7.87 -12.53
CA VAL A 833 -18.04 -7.27 -13.80
C VAL A 833 -19.54 -7.06 -13.78
N LEU A 834 -20.33 -8.07 -13.43
CA LEU A 834 -21.81 -8.00 -13.39
C LEU A 834 -22.34 -7.52 -12.03
N GLY A 835 -21.65 -7.83 -10.95
CA GLY A 835 -22.06 -7.51 -9.58
C GLY A 835 -21.60 -6.15 -9.09
N GLY A 836 -20.55 -5.58 -9.68
CA GLY A 836 -20.03 -4.25 -9.34
C GLY A 836 -19.15 -4.23 -8.10
N ALA A 837 -18.71 -5.38 -7.57
CA ALA A 837 -17.70 -5.41 -6.52
C ALA A 837 -16.33 -5.03 -7.06
N TYR A 838 -15.49 -4.42 -6.23
CA TYR A 838 -14.12 -4.08 -6.64
C TYR A 838 -13.22 -5.31 -6.77
N GLY A 839 -13.37 -6.29 -5.86
CA GLY A 839 -12.59 -7.51 -5.90
C GLY A 839 -13.35 -8.72 -5.38
N CYS A 840 -12.94 -9.87 -5.83
CA CYS A 840 -13.49 -11.16 -5.39
C CYS A 840 -12.49 -12.27 -5.65
N GLY A 841 -12.68 -13.40 -5.01
CA GLY A 841 -11.85 -14.55 -5.29
C GLY A 841 -12.25 -15.79 -4.51
N PHE A 842 -11.65 -16.89 -4.94
CA PHE A 842 -11.66 -18.17 -4.25
C PHE A 842 -10.23 -18.57 -3.93
N ARG A 843 -10.00 -19.10 -2.74
CA ARG A 843 -8.70 -19.62 -2.35
C ARG A 843 -8.82 -20.93 -1.60
N CYS A 844 -7.82 -21.77 -1.77
CA CYS A 844 -7.58 -22.92 -0.93
C CYS A 844 -6.32 -22.68 -0.11
N THR A 845 -6.43 -22.64 1.21
CA THR A 845 -5.31 -22.42 2.11
C THR A 845 -4.47 -23.68 2.29
N ALA A 846 -3.24 -23.56 2.80
CA ALA A 846 -2.35 -24.71 3.01
C ALA A 846 -2.96 -25.76 3.96
N ASP A 847 -3.72 -25.32 4.96
CA ASP A 847 -4.48 -26.14 5.89
C ASP A 847 -5.84 -26.63 5.34
N SER A 848 -6.00 -26.57 4.01
CA SER A 848 -7.11 -27.15 3.26
C SER A 848 -8.48 -26.49 3.50
N LEU A 849 -8.52 -25.24 3.91
CA LEU A 849 -9.75 -24.46 3.99
C LEU A 849 -10.06 -23.83 2.63
N LEU A 850 -11.28 -24.02 2.16
CA LEU A 850 -11.81 -23.40 0.94
C LEU A 850 -12.54 -22.13 1.33
N GLN A 851 -12.19 -21.00 0.69
CA GLN A 851 -12.76 -19.71 1.04
C GLN A 851 -13.14 -18.91 -0.20
N PHE A 852 -14.36 -18.38 -0.20
CA PHE A 852 -14.82 -17.34 -1.12
C PHE A 852 -14.80 -15.99 -0.41
N TYR A 853 -14.53 -14.91 -1.16
CA TYR A 853 -14.62 -13.55 -0.64
C TYR A 853 -15.02 -12.54 -1.70
N SER A 854 -15.65 -11.46 -1.24
CA SER A 854 -15.80 -10.22 -2.02
C SER A 854 -15.29 -9.03 -1.24
N TYR A 855 -14.82 -8.03 -1.97
CA TYR A 855 -14.20 -6.80 -1.45
C TYR A 855 -14.84 -5.59 -2.08
N ARG A 856 -15.25 -4.63 -1.23
CA ARG A 856 -16.00 -3.43 -1.64
C ARG A 856 -17.18 -3.79 -2.55
N ASP A 857 -18.07 -4.61 -2.02
CA ASP A 857 -19.20 -5.17 -2.73
C ASP A 857 -20.44 -4.31 -2.48
N PRO A 858 -21.23 -3.97 -3.49
CA PRO A 858 -22.48 -3.23 -3.30
C PRO A 858 -23.59 -4.04 -2.63
N ALA A 859 -23.52 -5.39 -2.61
CA ALA A 859 -24.62 -6.22 -2.13
C ALA A 859 -24.16 -7.56 -1.52
N VAL A 860 -24.75 -7.97 -0.40
CA VAL A 860 -24.44 -9.24 0.30
C VAL A 860 -25.15 -10.43 -0.33
N ASP A 861 -26.50 -10.40 -0.38
CA ASP A 861 -27.31 -11.55 -0.74
C ASP A 861 -27.02 -12.07 -2.16
N PRO A 862 -26.93 -11.23 -3.21
CA PRO A 862 -26.62 -11.72 -4.56
C PRO A 862 -25.22 -12.35 -4.64
N THR A 863 -24.27 -11.88 -3.83
CA THR A 863 -22.89 -12.39 -3.82
C THR A 863 -22.84 -13.76 -3.15
N VAL A 864 -23.54 -13.97 -2.05
CA VAL A 864 -23.68 -15.30 -1.41
C VAL A 864 -24.32 -16.30 -2.38
N GLU A 865 -25.40 -15.93 -3.09
CA GLU A 865 -26.02 -16.80 -4.11
C GLU A 865 -25.03 -17.17 -5.24
N ARG A 866 -24.12 -16.25 -5.62
CA ARG A 866 -23.08 -16.52 -6.62
C ARG A 866 -22.02 -17.45 -6.09
N PHE A 867 -21.62 -17.33 -4.82
CA PHE A 867 -20.70 -18.28 -4.18
C PHE A 867 -21.29 -19.69 -4.17
N GLU A 868 -22.57 -19.86 -3.78
CA GLU A 868 -23.27 -21.15 -3.76
C GLU A 868 -23.35 -21.80 -5.16
N ARG A 869 -23.46 -20.98 -6.21
CA ARG A 869 -23.51 -21.44 -7.60
C ARG A 869 -22.13 -21.70 -8.23
N ALA A 870 -21.05 -21.38 -7.57
CA ALA A 870 -19.70 -21.51 -8.12
C ALA A 870 -19.30 -22.97 -8.46
N ALA A 871 -20.00 -23.96 -7.94
CA ALA A 871 -19.77 -25.36 -8.22
C ALA A 871 -20.61 -25.91 -9.42
N GLU A 872 -21.56 -25.13 -9.93
CA GLU A 872 -22.40 -25.49 -11.08
C GLU A 872 -21.71 -25.19 -12.41
#